data_6e568b25921fa7a660d5f4c1a88acd4b
#
_entry.id   6e568b25921fa7a660d5f4c1a88acd4b
#
_cell.length_a   1.000
_cell.length_b   1.000
_cell.length_c   1.000
_cell.angle_alpha   90.00
_cell.angle_beta   90.00
_cell.angle_gamma   90.00
#
_symmetry.space_group_name_H-M   'P 1'
#
loop_
_entity.id
_entity.type
_entity.pdbx_description
1 polymer ?
#
loop_
_entity_poly.entity_id
_entity_poly.type
_entity_poly.pdbx_seq_one_letter_code
_entity_poly.pdbx_strand_id
1 'polypeptide(L)'
;MPVITLTDGSHRSFAEPVTVHDVAADIGAGLAKAALAGKVNGKLVDTSHLIENDTELAIVTERDEDGVDIIRHSTAHLMAMAVQELFPGAQVTIGPVIENGFYYDFKYERPFTNEDMARVEKRMEEIAKQDLPVSRSIMSRDEAIKLFNEMGEEYKVRIIEDIPGEEDLSFYRQGDFIDLCRGPHVPSTGKLKAFKLTKVAGAYWRGDTSNEQLQRIYGTAWGNKKDLKAYLHRLEEAEKRDHRKIGKKLGLFHMQEEAPGMVFWHPDGWSLYQEVEQYMRAQQHKHGYKEIRTPQVVSRTLWEKSGHWDKFKDDMFTTESEKHDYAIKPMNCPCHVQVFNQGLKSYKDLPLRLAEFGSCHRNEASGALHGLMRVRGFTQDDAHIFCEEDAIQEEVSAFIAMLHEIYADFGFSEILYKLSTRPEKRVGSDEVWDKAEAALEQALNREGVDWELLPGEGAFYGPKIEFSLKDCLGRVWQCGTIQVDFSMPGRLGAQYVADNSERKTPVMLHRAVLGSFERFIGILIEEYEGAFPTWLAPTQVAVLNITDKQRDYCQNLAKKLDSLGYRVNADLRNEKIGFKIREHTLNKVPYLVVVGDKEIENNAVAVRTRKGEDLGTMSVDDFEKLLAADVERKGRTKTEI
;
A
#
# COMPACT_ATOMS: atom_id res chain seq x y z
N MET A 1 -38.51 -30.10 -12.76
CA MET A 1 -38.02 -30.61 -11.44
C MET A 1 -36.53 -30.29 -11.37
N PRO A 2 -36.13 -29.14 -10.81
CA PRO A 2 -34.73 -28.78 -10.78
C PRO A 2 -33.94 -29.67 -9.78
N VAL A 3 -32.74 -30.07 -10.18
CA VAL A 3 -31.75 -30.71 -9.33
C VAL A 3 -30.66 -29.69 -9.01
N ILE A 4 -30.51 -29.35 -7.75
CA ILE A 4 -29.55 -28.37 -7.28
C ILE A 4 -28.30 -29.09 -6.78
N THR A 5 -27.15 -28.80 -7.39
CA THR A 5 -25.85 -29.29 -6.94
C THR A 5 -25.23 -28.26 -6.00
N LEU A 6 -24.96 -28.64 -4.76
CA LEU A 6 -24.35 -27.79 -3.75
C LEU A 6 -22.81 -27.83 -3.82
N THR A 7 -22.16 -26.89 -3.16
CA THR A 7 -20.69 -26.76 -3.15
C THR A 7 -19.95 -27.97 -2.56
N ASP A 8 -20.61 -28.78 -1.74
CA ASP A 8 -20.09 -30.04 -1.19
C ASP A 8 -20.30 -31.26 -2.11
N GLY A 9 -20.87 -31.03 -3.32
CA GLY A 9 -21.19 -32.06 -4.29
C GLY A 9 -22.52 -32.81 -4.00
N SER A 10 -23.25 -32.47 -2.96
CA SER A 10 -24.56 -33.07 -2.67
C SER A 10 -25.63 -32.50 -3.62
N HIS A 11 -26.67 -33.33 -3.90
CA HIS A 11 -27.76 -32.97 -4.77
C HIS A 11 -29.07 -32.85 -4.01
N ARG A 12 -29.87 -31.84 -4.36
CA ARG A 12 -31.23 -31.61 -3.85
C ARG A 12 -32.21 -31.55 -5.01
N SER A 13 -33.25 -32.37 -4.99
CA SER A 13 -34.27 -32.44 -6.03
C SER A 13 -35.56 -31.84 -5.52
N PHE A 14 -36.14 -30.95 -6.29
CA PHE A 14 -37.42 -30.27 -5.96
C PHE A 14 -38.48 -30.58 -7.01
N ALA A 15 -39.73 -30.77 -6.56
CA ALA A 15 -40.85 -31.10 -7.45
C ALA A 15 -41.28 -29.92 -8.33
N GLU A 16 -41.05 -28.70 -7.87
CA GLU A 16 -41.42 -27.43 -8.51
C GLU A 16 -40.18 -26.47 -8.51
N PRO A 17 -40.19 -25.40 -9.33
CA PRO A 17 -39.21 -24.34 -9.25
C PRO A 17 -39.10 -23.80 -7.82
N VAL A 18 -37.87 -23.55 -7.37
CA VAL A 18 -37.57 -23.14 -5.98
C VAL A 18 -36.76 -21.87 -5.98
N THR A 19 -36.90 -21.06 -4.93
CA THR A 19 -36.01 -19.91 -4.71
C THR A 19 -34.71 -20.33 -4.04
N VAL A 20 -33.69 -19.49 -4.16
CA VAL A 20 -32.42 -19.67 -3.39
C VAL A 20 -32.73 -19.76 -1.89
N HIS A 21 -33.70 -18.98 -1.38
CA HIS A 21 -34.12 -19.03 0.01
C HIS A 21 -34.72 -20.39 0.40
N ASP A 22 -35.56 -20.98 -0.47
CA ASP A 22 -36.19 -22.29 -0.21
C ASP A 22 -35.14 -23.40 -0.16
N VAL A 23 -34.14 -23.35 -1.04
CA VAL A 23 -33.01 -24.31 -0.98
C VAL A 23 -32.21 -24.12 0.31
N ALA A 24 -31.94 -22.90 0.73
CA ALA A 24 -31.27 -22.63 2.01
C ALA A 24 -32.09 -23.14 3.20
N ALA A 25 -33.42 -23.03 3.14
CA ALA A 25 -34.34 -23.51 4.18
C ALA A 25 -34.39 -25.07 4.24
N ASP A 26 -34.35 -25.72 3.09
CA ASP A 26 -34.30 -27.18 2.99
C ASP A 26 -32.97 -27.74 3.56
N ILE A 27 -31.87 -27.04 3.37
CA ILE A 27 -30.58 -27.38 3.98
C ILE A 27 -30.63 -27.20 5.50
N GLY A 28 -31.22 -26.08 5.97
CA GLY A 28 -31.39 -25.84 7.40
C GLY A 28 -31.83 -24.42 7.73
N ALA A 29 -32.66 -24.29 8.77
CA ALA A 29 -33.22 -23.00 9.21
C ALA A 29 -32.14 -21.96 9.59
N GLY A 30 -30.98 -22.40 10.08
CA GLY A 30 -29.84 -21.54 10.38
C GLY A 30 -29.24 -20.91 9.12
N LEU A 31 -29.10 -21.70 8.06
CA LEU A 31 -28.58 -21.23 6.77
C LEU A 31 -29.58 -20.30 6.07
N ALA A 32 -30.87 -20.63 6.07
CA ALA A 32 -31.92 -19.74 5.54
C ALA A 32 -31.89 -18.36 6.21
N LYS A 33 -31.73 -18.35 7.54
CA LYS A 33 -31.59 -17.10 8.30
C LYS A 33 -30.28 -16.35 7.98
N ALA A 34 -29.19 -17.04 7.66
CA ALA A 34 -27.88 -16.44 7.35
C ALA A 34 -27.78 -16.00 5.88
N ALA A 35 -28.55 -16.58 4.98
CA ALA A 35 -28.49 -16.33 3.55
C ALA A 35 -28.73 -14.85 3.21
N LEU A 36 -27.83 -14.29 2.39
CA LEU A 36 -27.90 -12.95 1.84
C LEU A 36 -28.17 -12.96 0.34
N ALA A 37 -27.66 -13.97 -0.37
CA ALA A 37 -27.78 -14.17 -1.81
C ALA A 37 -27.49 -15.63 -2.18
N GLY A 38 -27.58 -15.95 -3.46
CA GLY A 38 -27.10 -17.21 -4.04
C GLY A 38 -26.10 -16.95 -5.17
N LYS A 39 -25.22 -17.92 -5.42
CA LYS A 39 -24.35 -17.95 -6.60
C LYS A 39 -24.77 -19.10 -7.48
N VAL A 40 -25.57 -18.79 -8.52
CA VAL A 40 -26.17 -19.75 -9.46
C VAL A 40 -25.26 -19.85 -10.69
N ASN A 41 -24.67 -21.01 -10.92
CA ASN A 41 -23.70 -21.23 -12.01
C ASN A 41 -22.62 -20.12 -12.06
N GLY A 42 -22.11 -19.73 -10.89
CA GLY A 42 -21.09 -18.67 -10.74
C GLY A 42 -21.63 -17.23 -10.75
N LYS A 43 -22.91 -16.98 -11.04
CA LYS A 43 -23.52 -15.63 -11.05
C LYS A 43 -24.25 -15.35 -9.74
N LEU A 44 -23.97 -14.19 -9.14
CA LEU A 44 -24.66 -13.70 -7.94
C LEU A 44 -26.11 -13.30 -8.26
N VAL A 45 -27.05 -13.77 -7.43
CA VAL A 45 -28.48 -13.50 -7.53
C VAL A 45 -29.12 -13.31 -6.14
N ASP A 46 -30.28 -12.65 -6.09
CA ASP A 46 -31.04 -12.46 -4.85
C ASP A 46 -31.52 -13.79 -4.25
N THR A 47 -31.80 -13.80 -2.95
CA THR A 47 -32.41 -14.97 -2.29
C THR A 47 -33.80 -15.32 -2.84
N SER A 48 -34.49 -14.38 -3.45
CA SER A 48 -35.80 -14.56 -4.12
C SER A 48 -35.69 -15.06 -5.56
N HIS A 49 -34.49 -15.22 -6.10
CA HIS A 49 -34.29 -15.72 -7.46
C HIS A 49 -34.84 -17.12 -7.62
N LEU A 50 -35.71 -17.32 -8.63
CA LEU A 50 -36.37 -18.59 -8.93
C LEU A 50 -35.43 -19.47 -9.79
N ILE A 51 -35.19 -20.68 -9.36
CA ILE A 51 -34.40 -21.70 -10.05
C ILE A 51 -35.36 -22.70 -10.69
N GLU A 52 -35.38 -22.75 -12.01
CA GLU A 52 -36.31 -23.57 -12.81
C GLU A 52 -35.63 -24.84 -13.37
N ASN A 53 -34.31 -24.80 -13.52
CA ASN A 53 -33.53 -25.86 -14.18
C ASN A 53 -32.44 -26.39 -13.26
N ASP A 54 -31.85 -27.52 -13.65
CA ASP A 54 -30.67 -28.09 -12.97
C ASP A 54 -29.53 -27.07 -12.95
N THR A 55 -28.94 -26.88 -11.75
CA THR A 55 -27.94 -25.82 -11.57
C THR A 55 -27.01 -26.09 -10.40
N GLU A 56 -25.84 -25.47 -10.43
CA GLU A 56 -24.95 -25.35 -9.28
C GLU A 56 -25.33 -24.13 -8.46
N LEU A 57 -25.41 -24.32 -7.13
CA LEU A 57 -25.75 -23.25 -6.19
C LEU A 57 -24.82 -23.22 -4.99
N ALA A 58 -24.26 -22.04 -4.73
CA ALA A 58 -23.65 -21.70 -3.44
C ALA A 58 -24.53 -20.68 -2.72
N ILE A 59 -24.83 -20.93 -1.45
CA ILE A 59 -25.53 -19.97 -0.59
C ILE A 59 -24.49 -18.99 -0.03
N VAL A 60 -24.70 -17.70 -0.30
CA VAL A 60 -23.81 -16.61 0.13
C VAL A 60 -24.30 -16.04 1.47
N THR A 61 -23.39 -15.91 2.43
CA THR A 61 -23.63 -15.44 3.79
C THR A 61 -22.72 -14.26 4.15
N GLU A 62 -22.89 -13.67 5.33
CA GLU A 62 -22.03 -12.60 5.85
C GLU A 62 -20.55 -12.98 6.06
N ARG A 63 -20.22 -14.28 5.94
CA ARG A 63 -18.85 -14.80 6.09
C ARG A 63 -18.08 -14.83 4.78
N ASP A 64 -18.80 -14.75 3.68
CA ASP A 64 -18.25 -14.81 2.35
C ASP A 64 -17.90 -13.37 1.88
N GLU A 65 -16.86 -13.23 1.09
CA GLU A 65 -16.44 -11.93 0.55
C GLU A 65 -17.57 -11.29 -0.27
N ASP A 66 -18.18 -12.05 -1.19
CA ASP A 66 -19.38 -11.63 -1.95
C ASP A 66 -20.49 -11.16 -1.00
N GLY A 67 -20.67 -11.81 0.15
CA GLY A 67 -21.70 -11.47 1.14
C GLY A 67 -21.42 -10.13 1.84
N VAL A 68 -20.17 -9.85 2.14
CA VAL A 68 -19.76 -8.56 2.72
C VAL A 68 -19.98 -7.43 1.71
N ASP A 69 -19.69 -7.65 0.42
CA ASP A 69 -19.92 -6.67 -0.62
C ASP A 69 -21.40 -6.41 -0.86
N ILE A 70 -22.26 -7.44 -0.78
CA ILE A 70 -23.72 -7.28 -0.83
C ILE A 70 -24.22 -6.44 0.37
N ILE A 71 -23.65 -6.65 1.57
CA ILE A 71 -23.96 -5.84 2.76
C ILE A 71 -23.56 -4.38 2.52
N ARG A 72 -22.36 -4.10 2.00
CA ARG A 72 -21.87 -2.76 1.65
C ARG A 72 -22.77 -2.08 0.66
N HIS A 73 -23.10 -2.77 -0.43
CA HIS A 73 -23.99 -2.27 -1.48
C HIS A 73 -25.39 -1.94 -0.94
N SER A 74 -25.98 -2.84 -0.18
CA SER A 74 -27.28 -2.61 0.44
C SER A 74 -27.27 -1.50 1.50
N THR A 75 -26.14 -1.33 2.20
CA THR A 75 -25.96 -0.23 3.16
C THR A 75 -25.86 1.12 2.45
N ALA A 76 -25.31 1.17 1.23
CA ALA A 76 -25.33 2.39 0.40
C ALA A 76 -26.76 2.82 0.09
N HIS A 77 -27.66 1.89 -0.26
CA HIS A 77 -29.08 2.16 -0.46
C HIS A 77 -29.79 2.56 0.86
N LEU A 78 -29.45 1.93 1.98
CA LEU A 78 -29.95 2.31 3.30
C LEU A 78 -29.59 3.76 3.65
N MET A 79 -28.35 4.16 3.33
CA MET A 79 -27.90 5.55 3.52
C MET A 79 -28.65 6.50 2.60
N ALA A 80 -28.83 6.15 1.32
CA ALA A 80 -29.56 6.98 0.37
C ALA A 80 -31.01 7.21 0.82
N MET A 81 -31.71 6.17 1.29
CA MET A 81 -33.04 6.27 1.89
C MET A 81 -33.05 7.21 3.09
N ALA A 82 -32.12 7.05 4.04
CA ALA A 82 -32.05 7.89 5.22
C ALA A 82 -31.76 9.36 4.88
N VAL A 83 -30.92 9.63 3.87
CA VAL A 83 -30.64 10.98 3.39
C VAL A 83 -31.89 11.61 2.78
N GLN A 84 -32.61 10.92 1.91
CA GLN A 84 -33.85 11.46 1.31
C GLN A 84 -34.95 11.75 2.34
N GLU A 85 -35.09 10.89 3.35
CA GLU A 85 -36.08 11.12 4.43
C GLU A 85 -35.73 12.34 5.30
N LEU A 86 -34.44 12.56 5.59
CA LEU A 86 -34.00 13.65 6.46
C LEU A 86 -33.78 14.98 5.74
N PHE A 87 -33.52 14.92 4.45
CA PHE A 87 -33.17 16.07 3.61
C PHE A 87 -34.02 16.10 2.34
N PRO A 88 -35.29 16.52 2.43
CA PRO A 88 -36.17 16.64 1.28
C PRO A 88 -35.52 17.48 0.18
N GLY A 89 -35.57 16.99 -1.08
CA GLY A 89 -34.93 17.61 -2.23
C GLY A 89 -33.46 17.17 -2.45
N ALA A 90 -32.88 16.35 -1.58
CA ALA A 90 -31.61 15.70 -1.88
C ALA A 90 -31.81 14.65 -2.99
N GLN A 91 -31.11 14.84 -4.12
CA GLN A 91 -31.17 13.91 -5.25
C GLN A 91 -30.06 12.86 -5.14
N VAL A 92 -30.42 11.62 -5.39
CA VAL A 92 -29.49 10.49 -5.36
C VAL A 92 -28.89 10.23 -6.75
N THR A 93 -27.62 9.84 -6.80
CA THR A 93 -26.95 9.56 -8.07
C THR A 93 -26.50 8.10 -8.16
N ILE A 94 -25.28 7.77 -7.73
CA ILE A 94 -24.71 6.43 -7.73
C ILE A 94 -24.06 6.10 -6.38
N GLY A 95 -24.09 4.83 -5.99
CA GLY A 95 -23.56 4.34 -4.73
C GLY A 95 -22.80 3.01 -4.86
N PRO A 96 -21.59 2.98 -5.46
CA PRO A 96 -20.83 1.77 -5.64
C PRO A 96 -20.16 1.30 -4.33
N VAL A 97 -19.85 0.01 -4.29
CA VAL A 97 -18.95 -0.59 -3.31
C VAL A 97 -17.52 -0.21 -3.66
N ILE A 98 -16.73 0.02 -2.64
CA ILE A 98 -15.29 0.24 -2.71
C ILE A 98 -14.58 -0.68 -1.72
N GLU A 99 -13.26 -0.77 -1.79
CA GLU A 99 -12.47 -1.54 -0.84
C GLU A 99 -12.81 -1.12 0.60
N ASN A 100 -13.23 -2.08 1.43
CA ASN A 100 -13.63 -1.93 2.83
C ASN A 100 -14.80 -0.95 3.10
N GLY A 101 -15.61 -0.62 2.08
CA GLY A 101 -16.71 0.32 2.29
C GLY A 101 -17.59 0.56 1.07
N PHE A 102 -18.24 1.69 1.10
CA PHE A 102 -19.12 2.18 0.04
C PHE A 102 -19.15 3.71 0.06
N TYR A 103 -19.66 4.31 -0.98
CA TYR A 103 -20.06 5.71 -0.96
C TYR A 103 -21.40 5.89 -1.70
N TYR A 104 -21.99 7.07 -1.55
CA TYR A 104 -23.09 7.51 -2.39
C TYR A 104 -22.96 9.00 -2.68
N ASP A 105 -23.23 9.40 -3.92
CA ASP A 105 -23.16 10.78 -4.37
C ASP A 105 -24.54 11.42 -4.33
N PHE A 106 -24.61 12.64 -3.78
CA PHE A 106 -25.82 13.40 -3.61
C PHE A 106 -25.69 14.81 -4.20
N LYS A 107 -26.75 15.30 -4.81
CA LYS A 107 -26.95 16.73 -5.08
C LYS A 107 -27.87 17.30 -4.02
N TYR A 108 -27.40 18.30 -3.30
CA TYR A 108 -28.20 19.01 -2.30
C TYR A 108 -27.81 20.49 -2.25
N GLU A 109 -28.74 21.35 -1.82
CA GLU A 109 -28.60 22.81 -1.85
C GLU A 109 -27.48 23.34 -0.95
N ARG A 110 -27.13 22.65 0.13
CA ARG A 110 -26.06 23.00 1.06
C ARG A 110 -25.12 21.83 1.34
N PRO A 111 -23.89 22.11 1.82
CA PRO A 111 -22.98 21.06 2.27
C PRO A 111 -23.53 20.26 3.45
N PHE A 112 -23.31 18.95 3.45
CA PHE A 112 -23.53 18.09 4.61
C PHE A 112 -22.47 18.33 5.67
N THR A 113 -22.91 18.40 6.93
CA THR A 113 -22.04 18.60 8.10
C THR A 113 -21.82 17.29 8.87
N ASN A 114 -20.88 17.30 9.82
CA ASN A 114 -20.68 16.15 10.72
C ASN A 114 -21.93 15.85 11.58
N GLU A 115 -22.72 16.87 11.91
CA GLU A 115 -23.99 16.69 12.63
C GLU A 115 -25.03 16.01 11.75
N ASP A 116 -25.08 16.38 10.45
CA ASP A 116 -25.94 15.70 9.48
C ASP A 116 -25.56 14.22 9.34
N MET A 117 -24.27 13.92 9.29
CA MET A 117 -23.77 12.54 9.24
C MET A 117 -24.26 11.71 10.43
N ALA A 118 -24.17 12.27 11.64
CA ALA A 118 -24.65 11.60 12.85
C ALA A 118 -26.17 11.36 12.82
N ARG A 119 -26.94 12.30 12.28
CA ARG A 119 -28.39 12.16 12.08
C ARG A 119 -28.72 11.08 11.06
N VAL A 120 -28.02 11.07 9.92
CA VAL A 120 -28.20 10.06 8.88
C VAL A 120 -27.89 8.67 9.43
N GLU A 121 -26.76 8.50 10.12
CA GLU A 121 -26.36 7.21 10.71
C GLU A 121 -27.41 6.70 11.71
N LYS A 122 -27.90 7.57 12.58
CA LYS A 122 -28.98 7.22 13.51
C LYS A 122 -30.26 6.79 12.76
N ARG A 123 -30.64 7.51 11.68
CA ARG A 123 -31.82 7.15 10.89
C ARG A 123 -31.62 5.80 10.17
N MET A 124 -30.45 5.54 9.65
CA MET A 124 -30.09 4.23 9.09
C MET A 124 -30.29 3.10 10.12
N GLU A 125 -29.87 3.30 11.37
CA GLU A 125 -30.09 2.32 12.44
C GLU A 125 -31.58 2.08 12.73
N GLU A 126 -32.39 3.14 12.67
CA GLU A 126 -33.84 3.06 12.87
C GLU A 126 -34.51 2.28 11.73
N ILE A 127 -34.16 2.55 10.47
CA ILE A 127 -34.65 1.84 9.30
C ILE A 127 -34.21 0.36 9.33
N ALA A 128 -32.95 0.09 9.68
CA ALA A 128 -32.46 -1.29 9.79
C ALA A 128 -33.27 -2.10 10.83
N LYS A 129 -33.67 -1.48 11.96
CA LYS A 129 -34.50 -2.13 12.99
C LYS A 129 -35.94 -2.40 12.54
N GLN A 130 -36.45 -1.68 11.53
CA GLN A 130 -37.77 -1.94 10.95
C GLN A 130 -37.83 -3.23 10.14
N ASP A 131 -36.67 -3.76 9.75
CA ASP A 131 -36.52 -5.01 8.97
C ASP A 131 -37.37 -5.02 7.70
N LEU A 132 -37.31 -3.91 6.95
CA LEU A 132 -38.09 -3.75 5.71
C LEU A 132 -37.62 -4.74 4.65
N PRO A 133 -38.55 -5.43 3.96
CA PRO A 133 -38.17 -6.32 2.87
C PRO A 133 -37.56 -5.52 1.70
N VAL A 134 -36.53 -6.12 1.09
CA VAL A 134 -35.92 -5.60 -0.13
C VAL A 134 -36.39 -6.44 -1.30
N SER A 135 -37.08 -5.81 -2.26
CA SER A 135 -37.66 -6.47 -3.41
C SER A 135 -37.10 -5.94 -4.73
N ARG A 136 -36.80 -6.87 -5.64
CA ARG A 136 -36.39 -6.57 -7.01
C ARG A 136 -37.59 -6.47 -7.91
N SER A 137 -37.63 -5.47 -8.79
CA SER A 137 -38.60 -5.32 -9.88
C SER A 137 -37.87 -5.02 -11.19
N ILE A 138 -38.56 -5.29 -12.29
CA ILE A 138 -38.08 -4.99 -13.64
C ILE A 138 -39.09 -4.03 -14.26
N MET A 139 -38.59 -2.98 -14.90
CA MET A 139 -39.41 -1.99 -15.61
C MET A 139 -38.80 -1.69 -16.97
N SER A 140 -39.63 -1.33 -17.93
CA SER A 140 -39.18 -0.76 -19.18
C SER A 140 -38.49 0.60 -18.93
N ARG A 141 -37.64 1.03 -19.85
CA ARG A 141 -36.97 2.33 -19.78
C ARG A 141 -37.96 3.49 -19.64
N ASP A 142 -39.03 3.49 -20.43
CA ASP A 142 -40.03 4.56 -20.43
C ASP A 142 -40.77 4.65 -19.09
N GLU A 143 -41.16 3.51 -18.52
CA GLU A 143 -41.76 3.46 -17.18
C GLU A 143 -40.84 3.98 -16.11
N ALA A 144 -39.55 3.61 -16.17
CA ALA A 144 -38.55 4.06 -15.23
C ALA A 144 -38.29 5.57 -15.33
N ILE A 145 -38.14 6.12 -16.54
CA ILE A 145 -37.98 7.57 -16.77
C ILE A 145 -39.19 8.32 -16.22
N LYS A 146 -40.41 7.83 -16.48
CA LYS A 146 -41.61 8.45 -15.95
C LYS A 146 -41.65 8.45 -14.43
N LEU A 147 -41.34 7.32 -13.80
CA LEU A 147 -41.30 7.18 -12.35
C LEU A 147 -40.31 8.17 -11.70
N PHE A 148 -39.05 8.22 -12.18
CA PHE A 148 -38.06 9.09 -11.59
C PHE A 148 -38.29 10.58 -11.89
N ASN A 149 -38.90 10.93 -13.00
CA ASN A 149 -39.39 12.29 -13.25
C ASN A 149 -40.51 12.70 -12.26
N GLU A 150 -41.46 11.82 -11.97
CA GLU A 150 -42.50 12.06 -10.97
C GLU A 150 -41.93 12.22 -9.55
N MET A 151 -40.82 11.52 -9.25
CA MET A 151 -40.08 11.64 -7.98
C MET A 151 -39.15 12.86 -7.93
N GLY A 152 -38.87 13.53 -9.04
CA GLY A 152 -37.95 14.65 -9.13
C GLY A 152 -36.45 14.24 -9.11
N GLU A 153 -36.15 12.98 -9.42
CA GLU A 153 -34.79 12.41 -9.42
C GLU A 153 -34.11 12.57 -10.78
N GLU A 154 -33.75 13.80 -11.13
CA GLU A 154 -33.17 14.15 -12.43
C GLU A 154 -31.90 13.35 -12.79
N TYR A 155 -31.05 13.08 -11.83
CA TYR A 155 -29.81 12.33 -12.07
C TYR A 155 -30.08 10.86 -12.40
N LYS A 156 -31.11 10.25 -11.82
CA LYS A 156 -31.53 8.90 -12.18
C LYS A 156 -32.10 8.85 -13.62
N VAL A 157 -32.85 9.85 -14.02
CA VAL A 157 -33.33 9.97 -15.41
C VAL A 157 -32.15 10.03 -16.38
N ARG A 158 -31.17 10.92 -16.14
CA ARG A 158 -29.95 11.03 -16.96
C ARG A 158 -29.13 9.73 -17.01
N ILE A 159 -29.04 8.99 -15.89
CA ILE A 159 -28.35 7.69 -15.87
C ILE A 159 -29.10 6.67 -16.75
N ILE A 160 -30.43 6.61 -16.65
CA ILE A 160 -31.26 5.68 -17.42
C ILE A 160 -31.14 5.98 -18.91
N GLU A 161 -31.18 7.25 -19.31
CA GLU A 161 -31.03 7.68 -20.70
C GLU A 161 -29.70 7.26 -21.32
N ASP A 162 -28.61 7.23 -20.53
CA ASP A 162 -27.27 6.89 -21.01
C ASP A 162 -26.99 5.37 -21.05
N ILE A 163 -27.82 4.52 -20.45
CA ILE A 163 -27.62 3.07 -20.51
C ILE A 163 -27.85 2.61 -21.95
N PRO A 164 -26.87 1.97 -22.62
CA PRO A 164 -27.07 1.49 -23.99
C PRO A 164 -28.06 0.31 -24.06
N GLY A 165 -28.76 0.19 -25.19
CA GLY A 165 -29.69 -0.92 -25.45
C GLY A 165 -31.13 -0.61 -25.07
N GLU A 166 -32.04 -1.52 -25.46
CA GLU A 166 -33.48 -1.47 -25.18
C GLU A 166 -33.91 -2.47 -24.10
N GLU A 167 -32.98 -3.04 -23.37
CA GLU A 167 -33.25 -4.04 -22.32
C GLU A 167 -34.01 -3.42 -21.14
N ASP A 168 -34.87 -4.22 -20.53
CA ASP A 168 -35.54 -3.87 -19.28
C ASP A 168 -34.53 -3.67 -18.14
N LEU A 169 -34.82 -2.69 -17.29
CA LEU A 169 -33.96 -2.28 -16.21
C LEU A 169 -34.42 -2.86 -14.87
N SER A 170 -33.47 -3.19 -14.00
CA SER A 170 -33.76 -3.70 -12.66
C SER A 170 -33.70 -2.60 -11.60
N PHE A 171 -34.67 -2.67 -10.67
CA PHE A 171 -34.82 -1.73 -9.57
C PHE A 171 -34.99 -2.49 -8.26
N TYR A 172 -34.54 -1.87 -7.19
CA TYR A 172 -34.70 -2.40 -5.84
C TYR A 172 -35.48 -1.42 -4.97
N ARG A 173 -36.48 -1.95 -4.29
CA ARG A 173 -37.35 -1.20 -3.38
C ARG A 173 -37.17 -1.67 -1.95
N GLN A 174 -37.06 -0.72 -1.05
CA GLN A 174 -37.09 -0.92 0.41
C GLN A 174 -37.97 0.16 1.05
N GLY A 175 -39.15 -0.22 1.56
CA GLY A 175 -40.16 0.77 1.97
C GLY A 175 -40.55 1.68 0.81
N ASP A 176 -40.50 2.99 1.02
CA ASP A 176 -40.81 3.99 -0.02
C ASP A 176 -39.62 4.33 -0.93
N PHE A 177 -38.41 3.94 -0.54
CA PHE A 177 -37.23 4.15 -1.35
C PHE A 177 -37.12 3.14 -2.50
N ILE A 178 -36.85 3.64 -3.71
CA ILE A 178 -36.58 2.83 -4.90
C ILE A 178 -35.35 3.35 -5.62
N ASP A 179 -34.47 2.43 -6.05
CA ASP A 179 -33.26 2.77 -6.79
C ASP A 179 -33.04 1.87 -8.00
N LEU A 180 -32.41 2.44 -9.04
CA LEU A 180 -31.91 1.72 -10.22
C LEU A 180 -30.65 0.95 -9.82
N CYS A 181 -30.68 -0.36 -9.90
CA CYS A 181 -29.56 -1.19 -9.48
C CYS A 181 -29.55 -2.57 -10.12
N ARG A 182 -28.37 -3.11 -10.38
CA ARG A 182 -28.20 -4.48 -10.88
C ARG A 182 -28.35 -5.54 -9.81
N GLY A 183 -28.11 -5.18 -8.53
CA GLY A 183 -28.10 -6.11 -7.41
C GLY A 183 -26.92 -7.09 -7.41
N PRO A 184 -26.97 -8.20 -6.63
CA PRO A 184 -28.05 -8.47 -5.68
C PRO A 184 -27.98 -7.61 -4.41
N HIS A 185 -29.06 -7.65 -3.63
CA HIS A 185 -29.18 -7.01 -2.32
C HIS A 185 -29.55 -8.00 -1.23
N VAL A 186 -29.34 -7.59 0.03
CA VAL A 186 -29.81 -8.36 1.18
C VAL A 186 -31.34 -8.51 1.15
N PRO A 187 -31.91 -9.61 1.70
CA PRO A 187 -33.36 -9.85 1.66
C PRO A 187 -34.19 -8.85 2.48
N SER A 188 -33.57 -8.22 3.49
CA SER A 188 -34.24 -7.18 4.29
C SER A 188 -33.21 -6.24 4.92
N THR A 189 -33.65 -5.01 5.28
CA THR A 189 -32.81 -4.01 5.95
C THR A 189 -32.33 -4.48 7.33
N GLY A 190 -33.01 -5.43 7.96
CA GLY A 190 -32.61 -6.03 9.24
C GLY A 190 -31.30 -6.84 9.19
N LYS A 191 -30.79 -7.14 8.00
CA LYS A 191 -29.45 -7.74 7.81
C LYS A 191 -28.33 -6.73 8.00
N LEU A 192 -28.60 -5.44 7.88
CA LEU A 192 -27.62 -4.36 7.92
C LEU A 192 -27.43 -3.87 9.36
N LYS A 193 -26.55 -4.53 10.13
CA LYS A 193 -26.41 -4.33 11.58
C LYS A 193 -25.13 -3.64 12.02
N ALA A 194 -24.13 -3.59 11.15
CA ALA A 194 -22.78 -3.16 11.47
C ALA A 194 -22.23 -2.23 10.39
N PHE A 195 -22.49 -0.94 10.54
CA PHE A 195 -22.01 0.10 9.60
C PHE A 195 -21.61 1.36 10.35
N LYS A 196 -20.85 2.21 9.67
CA LYS A 196 -20.39 3.52 10.14
C LYS A 196 -20.24 4.46 8.96
N LEU A 197 -20.75 5.69 9.07
CA LEU A 197 -20.43 6.76 8.12
C LEU A 197 -19.08 7.38 8.51
N THR A 198 -18.22 7.65 7.52
CA THR A 198 -16.82 8.00 7.81
C THR A 198 -16.48 9.44 7.47
N LYS A 199 -16.85 9.92 6.27
CA LYS A 199 -16.53 11.29 5.84
C LYS A 199 -17.46 11.79 4.74
N VAL A 200 -17.49 13.10 4.57
CA VAL A 200 -18.07 13.78 3.40
C VAL A 200 -16.94 14.38 2.57
N ALA A 201 -17.03 14.31 1.26
CA ALA A 201 -16.10 14.95 0.32
C ALA A 201 -16.86 15.54 -0.86
N GLY A 202 -16.24 16.51 -1.55
CA GLY A 202 -16.72 16.98 -2.85
C GLY A 202 -16.44 15.91 -3.91
N ALA A 203 -17.34 15.79 -4.88
CA ALA A 203 -17.18 14.98 -6.07
C ALA A 203 -17.75 15.75 -7.28
N TYR A 204 -17.33 15.38 -8.48
CA TYR A 204 -17.92 15.92 -9.70
C TYR A 204 -18.76 14.86 -10.37
N TRP A 205 -19.87 15.27 -10.97
CA TRP A 205 -20.71 14.37 -11.74
C TRP A 205 -19.88 13.64 -12.80
N ARG A 206 -19.93 12.29 -12.78
CA ARG A 206 -19.12 11.41 -13.66
C ARG A 206 -17.60 11.58 -13.56
N GLY A 207 -17.11 12.19 -12.48
CA GLY A 207 -15.66 12.39 -12.28
C GLY A 207 -15.05 13.50 -13.16
N ASP A 208 -15.85 14.22 -13.93
CA ASP A 208 -15.39 15.31 -14.79
C ASP A 208 -15.51 16.65 -14.05
N THR A 209 -14.38 17.34 -13.88
CA THR A 209 -14.27 18.62 -13.18
C THR A 209 -15.03 19.78 -13.85
N SER A 210 -15.42 19.62 -15.13
CA SER A 210 -16.28 20.57 -15.85
C SER A 210 -17.76 20.42 -15.52
N ASN A 211 -18.16 19.30 -14.90
CA ASN A 211 -19.53 19.03 -14.52
C ASN A 211 -19.89 19.59 -13.14
N GLU A 212 -21.15 19.44 -12.78
CA GLU A 212 -21.72 19.87 -11.50
C GLU A 212 -21.04 19.20 -10.31
N GLN A 213 -20.82 20.01 -9.26
CA GLN A 213 -20.28 19.49 -8.00
C GLN A 213 -21.37 18.78 -7.20
N LEU A 214 -21.04 17.57 -6.77
CA LEU A 214 -21.82 16.71 -5.89
C LEU A 214 -21.16 16.57 -4.53
N GLN A 215 -21.87 15.98 -3.58
CA GLN A 215 -21.38 15.64 -2.27
C GLN A 215 -21.35 14.13 -2.11
N ARG A 216 -20.19 13.59 -1.81
CA ARG A 216 -19.96 12.15 -1.63
C ARG A 216 -19.90 11.82 -0.15
N ILE A 217 -20.84 11.01 0.31
CA ILE A 217 -20.82 10.46 1.68
C ILE A 217 -20.22 9.06 1.62
N TYR A 218 -19.16 8.85 2.42
CA TYR A 218 -18.50 7.56 2.57
C TYR A 218 -18.98 6.82 3.81
N GLY A 219 -19.06 5.51 3.71
CA GLY A 219 -19.34 4.63 4.81
C GLY A 219 -18.61 3.29 4.71
N THR A 220 -18.67 2.52 5.78
CA THR A 220 -18.20 1.14 5.84
C THR A 220 -19.28 0.25 6.42
N ALA A 221 -19.36 -1.00 5.96
CA ALA A 221 -20.29 -1.98 6.49
C ALA A 221 -19.67 -3.38 6.52
N TRP A 222 -20.06 -4.15 7.52
CA TRP A 222 -19.47 -5.44 7.85
C TRP A 222 -20.57 -6.44 8.25
N GLY A 223 -20.30 -7.74 8.14
CA GLY A 223 -21.24 -8.80 8.52
C GLY A 223 -21.67 -8.72 10.00
N ASN A 224 -20.76 -8.27 10.88
CA ASN A 224 -21.02 -8.16 12.30
C ASN A 224 -20.30 -6.99 12.96
N LYS A 225 -20.72 -6.65 14.18
CA LYS A 225 -20.15 -5.53 14.96
C LYS A 225 -18.71 -5.75 15.41
N LYS A 226 -18.25 -7.00 15.54
CA LYS A 226 -16.86 -7.31 15.92
C LYS A 226 -15.91 -6.90 14.80
N ASP A 227 -16.24 -7.24 13.55
CA ASP A 227 -15.43 -6.91 12.38
C ASP A 227 -15.43 -5.41 12.09
N LEU A 228 -16.59 -4.75 12.23
CA LEU A 228 -16.66 -3.29 12.16
C LEU A 228 -15.78 -2.63 13.23
N LYS A 229 -15.82 -3.09 14.47
CA LYS A 229 -14.97 -2.55 15.55
C LYS A 229 -13.49 -2.77 15.27
N ALA A 230 -13.12 -3.94 14.78
CA ALA A 230 -11.74 -4.25 14.40
C ALA A 230 -11.25 -3.34 13.25
N TYR A 231 -12.10 -3.08 12.26
CA TYR A 231 -11.79 -2.17 11.17
C TYR A 231 -11.62 -0.72 11.64
N LEU A 232 -12.56 -0.21 12.45
CA LEU A 232 -12.47 1.16 13.00
C LEU A 232 -11.23 1.34 13.87
N HIS A 233 -10.89 0.33 14.68
CA HIS A 233 -9.64 0.34 15.46
C HIS A 233 -8.40 0.41 14.56
N ARG A 234 -8.37 -0.35 13.46
CA ARG A 234 -7.27 -0.26 12.48
C ARG A 234 -7.16 1.13 11.85
N LEU A 235 -8.28 1.78 11.55
CA LEU A 235 -8.28 3.16 11.04
C LEU A 235 -7.73 4.16 12.05
N GLU A 236 -8.14 4.05 13.33
CA GLU A 236 -7.62 4.90 14.41
C GLU A 236 -6.11 4.69 14.60
N GLU A 237 -5.64 3.44 14.59
CA GLU A 237 -4.22 3.13 14.68
C GLU A 237 -3.44 3.65 13.46
N ALA A 238 -3.99 3.52 12.26
CA ALA A 238 -3.39 4.07 11.04
C ALA A 238 -3.27 5.61 11.12
N GLU A 239 -4.28 6.28 11.67
CA GLU A 239 -4.23 7.74 11.85
C GLU A 239 -3.22 8.19 12.91
N LYS A 240 -3.07 7.44 14.00
CA LYS A 240 -2.05 7.69 15.03
C LYS A 240 -0.64 7.48 14.49
N ARG A 241 -0.47 6.49 13.59
CA ARG A 241 0.81 6.11 12.99
C ARG A 241 1.17 6.89 11.73
N ASP A 242 0.32 7.83 11.28
CA ASP A 242 0.56 8.63 10.07
C ASP A 242 1.95 9.28 10.11
N HIS A 243 2.82 8.88 9.17
CA HIS A 243 4.21 9.35 9.08
C HIS A 243 4.33 10.87 8.97
N ARG A 244 3.32 11.56 8.44
CA ARG A 244 3.31 13.03 8.33
C ARG A 244 3.16 13.67 9.70
N LYS A 245 2.30 13.11 10.57
CA LYS A 245 2.09 13.57 11.94
C LYS A 245 3.30 13.26 12.82
N ILE A 246 3.78 12.02 12.75
CA ILE A 246 4.95 11.56 13.52
C ILE A 246 6.21 12.30 13.06
N GLY A 247 6.44 12.39 11.75
CA GLY A 247 7.59 13.09 11.17
C GLY A 247 7.66 14.56 11.58
N LYS A 248 6.52 15.27 11.57
CA LYS A 248 6.42 16.64 12.09
C LYS A 248 6.73 16.72 13.59
N LYS A 249 6.13 15.80 14.39
CA LYS A 249 6.32 15.77 15.85
C LYS A 249 7.76 15.49 16.26
N LEU A 250 8.45 14.61 15.53
CA LEU A 250 9.85 14.23 15.79
C LEU A 250 10.85 15.12 15.01
N GLY A 251 10.39 16.10 14.23
CA GLY A 251 11.26 16.99 13.46
C GLY A 251 12.07 16.27 12.38
N LEU A 252 11.49 15.26 11.70
CA LEU A 252 12.24 14.46 10.72
C LEU A 252 12.28 15.11 9.33
N PHE A 253 11.17 15.67 8.89
CA PHE A 253 11.06 16.27 7.55
C PHE A 253 9.87 17.22 7.45
N HIS A 254 9.84 18.01 6.37
CA HIS A 254 8.65 18.74 5.94
C HIS A 254 8.56 18.81 4.41
N MET A 255 7.41 19.22 3.92
CA MET A 255 7.15 19.56 2.52
C MET A 255 6.55 20.96 2.45
N GLN A 256 6.83 21.70 1.37
CA GLN A 256 6.34 23.04 1.17
C GLN A 256 6.01 23.34 -0.30
N GLU A 257 5.33 24.45 -0.55
CA GLU A 257 4.76 24.78 -1.87
C GLU A 257 5.81 25.04 -2.95
N GLU A 258 7.00 25.52 -2.58
CA GLU A 258 8.08 25.81 -3.52
C GLU A 258 8.72 24.54 -4.12
N ALA A 259 8.51 23.37 -3.49
CA ALA A 259 8.98 22.09 -3.98
C ALA A 259 7.91 21.00 -3.77
N PRO A 260 6.77 21.07 -4.51
CA PRO A 260 5.65 20.18 -4.29
C PRO A 260 6.01 18.73 -4.59
N GLY A 261 5.81 17.86 -3.60
CA GLY A 261 6.15 16.44 -3.70
C GLY A 261 7.64 16.13 -3.56
N MET A 262 8.44 17.07 -3.03
CA MET A 262 9.86 16.89 -2.73
C MET A 262 10.10 17.12 -1.24
N VAL A 263 11.01 16.35 -0.65
CA VAL A 263 11.19 16.28 0.81
C VAL A 263 12.32 17.19 1.26
N PHE A 264 12.06 18.01 2.29
CA PHE A 264 13.08 18.72 3.05
C PHE A 264 13.40 17.90 4.31
N TRP A 265 14.55 17.25 4.31
CA TRP A 265 15.01 16.44 5.45
C TRP A 265 15.63 17.32 6.52
N HIS A 266 15.19 17.17 7.77
CA HIS A 266 15.79 17.81 8.93
C HIS A 266 16.95 16.96 9.47
N PRO A 267 17.79 17.47 10.41
CA PRO A 267 18.96 16.72 10.88
C PRO A 267 18.66 15.31 11.36
N ASP A 268 17.61 15.10 12.15
CA ASP A 268 17.23 13.79 12.66
C ASP A 268 16.68 12.88 11.56
N GLY A 269 15.88 13.41 10.64
CA GLY A 269 15.41 12.67 9.48
C GLY A 269 16.52 12.33 8.51
N TRP A 270 17.47 13.25 8.31
CA TRP A 270 18.63 13.01 7.48
C TRP A 270 19.59 11.97 8.09
N SER A 271 19.74 11.97 9.42
CA SER A 271 20.48 10.94 10.13
C SER A 271 19.87 9.54 9.90
N LEU A 272 18.54 9.42 10.04
CA LEU A 272 17.83 8.17 9.73
C LEU A 272 18.05 7.74 8.28
N TYR A 273 17.93 8.69 7.33
CA TYR A 273 18.16 8.44 5.90
C TYR A 273 19.56 7.90 5.64
N GLN A 274 20.58 8.53 6.22
CA GLN A 274 21.98 8.11 6.06
C GLN A 274 22.24 6.72 6.64
N GLU A 275 21.64 6.35 7.78
CA GLU A 275 21.76 5.00 8.34
C GLU A 275 21.17 3.94 7.38
N VAL A 276 20.01 4.20 6.81
CA VAL A 276 19.40 3.31 5.81
C VAL A 276 20.31 3.20 4.58
N GLU A 277 20.84 4.32 4.08
CA GLU A 277 21.72 4.34 2.90
C GLU A 277 23.04 3.60 3.15
N GLN A 278 23.67 3.83 4.30
CA GLN A 278 24.94 3.16 4.66
C GLN A 278 24.73 1.65 4.84
N TYR A 279 23.64 1.26 5.47
CA TYR A 279 23.28 -0.15 5.60
C TYR A 279 23.10 -0.81 4.22
N MET A 280 22.32 -0.19 3.33
CA MET A 280 22.11 -0.69 1.97
C MET A 280 23.40 -0.76 1.16
N ARG A 281 24.30 0.23 1.31
CA ARG A 281 25.63 0.23 0.68
C ARG A 281 26.48 -0.95 1.15
N ALA A 282 26.48 -1.24 2.44
CA ALA A 282 27.17 -2.39 3.00
C ALA A 282 26.61 -3.72 2.48
N GLN A 283 25.29 -3.85 2.39
CA GLN A 283 24.64 -5.05 1.85
C GLN A 283 24.94 -5.22 0.35
N GLN A 284 24.84 -4.16 -0.43
CA GLN A 284 25.20 -4.21 -1.85
C GLN A 284 26.66 -4.63 -2.07
N HIS A 285 27.58 -4.06 -1.30
CA HIS A 285 29.00 -4.44 -1.36
C HIS A 285 29.22 -5.92 -0.99
N LYS A 286 28.60 -6.39 0.09
CA LYS A 286 28.63 -7.79 0.55
C LYS A 286 28.19 -8.76 -0.56
N HIS A 287 27.18 -8.38 -1.34
CA HIS A 287 26.62 -9.18 -2.44
C HIS A 287 27.26 -8.89 -3.81
N GLY A 288 28.41 -8.24 -3.84
CA GLY A 288 29.23 -8.05 -5.05
C GLY A 288 28.72 -7.01 -6.03
N TYR A 289 27.87 -6.07 -5.60
CA TYR A 289 27.47 -4.93 -6.42
C TYR A 289 28.56 -3.85 -6.42
N LYS A 290 28.74 -3.23 -7.58
CA LYS A 290 29.64 -2.08 -7.77
C LYS A 290 28.80 -0.81 -7.80
N GLU A 291 29.04 0.08 -6.80
CA GLU A 291 28.33 1.36 -6.76
C GLU A 291 28.84 2.29 -7.86
N ILE A 292 27.92 2.89 -8.58
CA ILE A 292 28.16 3.89 -9.61
C ILE A 292 27.34 5.13 -9.35
N ARG A 293 27.60 6.21 -10.09
CA ARG A 293 26.77 7.40 -10.10
C ARG A 293 26.63 7.95 -11.50
N THR A 294 25.40 8.26 -11.90
CA THR A 294 25.10 8.76 -13.24
C THR A 294 24.48 10.18 -13.19
N PRO A 295 24.56 10.95 -14.29
CA PRO A 295 23.99 12.30 -14.35
C PRO A 295 22.49 12.33 -14.10
N GLN A 296 22.01 13.38 -13.46
CA GLN A 296 20.58 13.59 -13.20
C GLN A 296 19.86 14.23 -14.40
N VAL A 297 20.54 15.17 -15.09
CA VAL A 297 20.00 15.85 -16.27
C VAL A 297 20.62 15.21 -17.51
N VAL A 298 19.78 14.64 -18.36
CA VAL A 298 20.22 13.80 -19.50
C VAL A 298 19.48 14.25 -20.75
N SER A 299 20.21 14.28 -21.88
CA SER A 299 19.66 14.66 -23.18
C SER A 299 18.49 13.76 -23.60
N ARG A 300 17.47 14.35 -24.19
CA ARG A 300 16.31 13.69 -24.80
C ARG A 300 16.68 12.51 -25.68
N THR A 301 17.81 12.60 -26.41
CA THR A 301 18.25 11.55 -27.33
C THR A 301 18.46 10.18 -26.68
N LEU A 302 18.91 10.13 -25.41
CA LEU A 302 19.05 8.87 -24.67
C LEU A 302 17.67 8.28 -24.34
N TRP A 303 16.71 9.13 -23.97
CA TRP A 303 15.35 8.73 -23.65
C TRP A 303 14.57 8.23 -24.88
N GLU A 304 14.80 8.83 -26.05
CA GLU A 304 14.26 8.35 -27.33
C GLU A 304 14.83 6.99 -27.70
N LYS A 305 16.16 6.81 -27.65
CA LYS A 305 16.82 5.53 -27.96
C LYS A 305 16.33 4.40 -27.04
N SER A 306 16.16 4.67 -25.77
CA SER A 306 15.69 3.67 -24.80
C SER A 306 14.17 3.43 -24.87
N GLY A 307 13.40 4.29 -25.55
CA GLY A 307 11.94 4.21 -25.67
C GLY A 307 11.15 4.82 -24.52
N HIS A 308 11.83 5.45 -23.56
CA HIS A 308 11.16 6.11 -22.44
C HIS A 308 10.44 7.39 -22.88
N TRP A 309 10.98 8.14 -23.84
CA TRP A 309 10.38 9.38 -24.31
C TRP A 309 8.95 9.19 -24.81
N ASP A 310 8.70 8.11 -25.57
CA ASP A 310 7.39 7.86 -26.17
C ASP A 310 6.32 7.42 -25.16
N LYS A 311 6.74 6.85 -24.01
CA LYS A 311 5.84 6.24 -23.04
C LYS A 311 5.73 6.97 -21.72
N PHE A 312 6.74 7.78 -21.36
CA PHE A 312 6.86 8.45 -20.06
C PHE A 312 7.00 9.97 -20.17
N LYS A 313 6.88 10.57 -21.35
CA LYS A 313 7.08 12.00 -21.56
C LYS A 313 6.23 12.86 -20.61
N ASP A 314 4.99 12.50 -20.41
CA ASP A 314 4.05 13.28 -19.58
C ASP A 314 4.41 13.22 -18.09
N ASP A 315 5.12 12.18 -17.67
CA ASP A 315 5.62 11.99 -16.30
C ASP A 315 7.06 12.50 -16.10
N MET A 316 7.69 13.11 -17.11
CA MET A 316 9.04 13.64 -17.02
C MET A 316 9.06 15.14 -16.72
N PHE A 317 10.00 15.56 -15.86
CA PHE A 317 10.42 16.98 -15.82
C PHE A 317 11.38 17.24 -16.95
N THR A 318 10.97 18.07 -17.90
CA THR A 318 11.78 18.46 -19.06
C THR A 318 12.27 19.90 -18.93
N THR A 319 13.43 20.18 -19.52
CA THR A 319 14.02 21.53 -19.59
C THR A 319 14.73 21.72 -20.92
N GLU A 320 14.86 22.95 -21.35
CA GLU A 320 15.62 23.34 -22.54
C GLU A 320 16.84 24.16 -22.13
N SER A 321 17.99 23.85 -22.70
CA SER A 321 19.21 24.66 -22.59
C SER A 321 19.97 24.63 -23.88
N GLU A 322 20.47 25.79 -24.34
CA GLU A 322 21.26 25.92 -25.60
C GLU A 322 20.56 25.31 -26.82
N LYS A 323 19.23 25.39 -26.89
CA LYS A 323 18.37 24.81 -27.94
C LYS A 323 18.36 23.27 -27.99
N HIS A 324 18.70 22.63 -26.87
CA HIS A 324 18.61 21.18 -26.70
C HIS A 324 17.64 20.83 -25.58
N ASP A 325 16.84 19.81 -25.82
CA ASP A 325 15.92 19.25 -24.83
C ASP A 325 16.65 18.28 -23.90
N TYR A 326 16.38 18.41 -22.61
CA TYR A 326 16.85 17.54 -21.55
C TYR A 326 15.67 17.07 -20.70
N ALA A 327 15.85 15.97 -20.00
CA ALA A 327 14.97 15.55 -18.92
C ALA A 327 15.76 15.29 -17.65
N ILE A 328 15.15 15.59 -16.50
CA ILE A 328 15.62 15.08 -15.22
C ILE A 328 15.25 13.60 -15.19
N LYS A 329 16.23 12.72 -14.95
CA LYS A 329 16.02 11.28 -15.11
C LYS A 329 14.85 10.75 -14.26
N PRO A 330 13.85 10.07 -14.88
CA PRO A 330 12.78 9.38 -14.16
C PRO A 330 13.18 7.98 -13.70
N MET A 331 14.27 7.44 -14.28
CA MET A 331 14.83 6.10 -14.06
C MET A 331 16.33 6.10 -14.31
N ASN A 332 17.04 5.11 -13.77
CA ASN A 332 18.50 5.00 -13.89
C ASN A 332 18.95 4.07 -15.04
N CYS A 333 18.08 3.16 -15.48
CA CYS A 333 18.43 2.06 -16.38
C CYS A 333 19.16 2.45 -17.67
N PRO A 334 18.75 3.46 -18.47
CA PRO A 334 19.50 3.82 -19.67
C PRO A 334 20.91 4.30 -19.39
N CYS A 335 21.09 5.02 -18.26
CA CYS A 335 22.41 5.50 -17.84
C CYS A 335 23.34 4.36 -17.44
N HIS A 336 22.83 3.32 -16.76
CA HIS A 336 23.61 2.15 -16.38
C HIS A 336 24.09 1.37 -17.62
N VAL A 337 23.26 1.27 -18.66
CA VAL A 337 23.69 0.69 -19.94
C VAL A 337 24.83 1.51 -20.56
N GLN A 338 24.81 2.85 -20.45
CA GLN A 338 25.92 3.69 -20.92
C GLN A 338 27.22 3.42 -20.15
N VAL A 339 27.13 3.13 -18.85
CA VAL A 339 28.31 2.72 -18.04
C VAL A 339 28.80 1.34 -18.47
N PHE A 340 27.89 0.38 -18.69
CA PHE A 340 28.23 -0.94 -19.21
C PHE A 340 28.99 -0.85 -20.55
N ASN A 341 28.56 0.04 -21.43
CA ASN A 341 29.14 0.22 -22.77
C ASN A 341 30.57 0.82 -22.76
N GLN A 342 31.07 1.25 -21.62
CA GLN A 342 32.45 1.73 -21.51
C GLN A 342 33.44 0.57 -21.47
N GLY A 343 34.16 0.38 -22.57
CA GLY A 343 35.11 -0.71 -22.77
C GLY A 343 34.44 -2.04 -23.15
N LEU A 344 35.23 -2.90 -23.80
CA LEU A 344 34.77 -4.22 -24.22
C LEU A 344 34.61 -5.13 -22.99
N LYS A 345 33.49 -5.81 -22.91
CA LYS A 345 33.21 -6.82 -21.89
C LYS A 345 33.31 -8.23 -22.48
N SER A 346 33.70 -9.20 -21.68
CA SER A 346 33.67 -10.62 -22.01
C SER A 346 32.72 -11.38 -21.09
N TYR A 347 32.36 -12.60 -21.44
CA TYR A 347 31.56 -13.48 -20.56
C TYR A 347 32.16 -13.67 -19.18
N LYS A 348 33.51 -13.52 -19.01
CA LYS A 348 34.19 -13.60 -17.72
C LYS A 348 33.93 -12.39 -16.81
N ASP A 349 33.46 -11.28 -17.37
CA ASP A 349 33.11 -10.07 -16.65
C ASP A 349 31.65 -10.10 -16.14
N LEU A 350 30.88 -11.12 -16.58
CA LEU A 350 29.49 -11.34 -16.20
C LEU A 350 29.36 -12.41 -15.10
N PRO A 351 28.36 -12.30 -14.21
CA PRO A 351 27.40 -11.21 -14.10
C PRO A 351 28.04 -9.91 -13.59
N LEU A 352 27.73 -8.79 -14.24
CA LEU A 352 28.15 -7.46 -13.79
C LEU A 352 26.99 -6.76 -13.08
N ARG A 353 27.12 -6.52 -11.79
CA ARG A 353 26.10 -5.91 -10.93
C ARG A 353 26.47 -4.46 -10.66
N LEU A 354 25.72 -3.51 -11.25
CA LEU A 354 25.90 -2.07 -11.06
C LEU A 354 24.77 -1.53 -10.20
N ALA A 355 25.08 -0.85 -9.10
CA ALA A 355 24.11 -0.27 -8.18
C ALA A 355 24.27 1.25 -8.09
N GLU A 356 23.17 1.97 -7.92
CA GLU A 356 23.15 3.42 -7.73
C GLU A 356 22.06 3.81 -6.72
N PHE A 357 22.41 4.65 -5.74
CA PHE A 357 21.41 5.45 -5.03
C PHE A 357 21.01 6.61 -5.94
N GLY A 358 20.11 6.29 -6.87
CA GLY A 358 19.77 7.16 -7.98
C GLY A 358 18.66 8.12 -7.64
N SER A 359 18.95 9.43 -7.65
CA SER A 359 17.92 10.46 -7.50
C SER A 359 17.12 10.57 -8.79
N CYS A 360 15.85 10.21 -8.72
CA CYS A 360 14.89 10.20 -9.82
C CYS A 360 13.75 11.19 -9.56
N HIS A 361 13.17 11.71 -10.65
CA HIS A 361 12.04 12.64 -10.55
C HIS A 361 10.94 12.22 -11.53
N ARG A 362 9.69 12.20 -11.03
CA ARG A 362 8.50 11.93 -11.84
C ARG A 362 7.45 12.99 -11.58
N ASN A 363 6.87 13.53 -12.65
CA ASN A 363 5.86 14.60 -12.56
C ASN A 363 4.48 14.01 -12.20
N GLU A 364 4.40 13.41 -11.02
CA GLU A 364 3.16 12.86 -10.47
C GLU A 364 2.08 13.95 -10.35
N ALA A 365 0.82 13.60 -10.63
CA ALA A 365 -0.30 14.52 -10.47
C ALA A 365 -0.43 14.99 -9.01
N SER A 366 -0.72 16.29 -8.81
CA SER A 366 -0.80 16.88 -7.47
C SER A 366 -1.77 16.16 -6.53
N GLY A 367 -2.90 15.69 -7.04
CA GLY A 367 -3.89 14.94 -6.26
C GLY A 367 -3.46 13.53 -5.85
N ALA A 368 -2.37 13.00 -6.43
CA ALA A 368 -1.83 11.69 -6.09
C ALA A 368 -0.74 11.75 -5.01
N LEU A 369 -0.23 12.94 -4.68
CA LEU A 369 0.85 13.11 -3.69
C LEU A 369 0.37 12.76 -2.28
N HIS A 370 1.19 12.01 -1.53
CA HIS A 370 0.83 11.58 -0.19
C HIS A 370 2.06 11.44 0.71
N GLY A 371 2.47 12.53 1.36
CA GLY A 371 3.63 12.55 2.27
C GLY A 371 4.85 11.89 1.62
N LEU A 372 5.55 11.02 2.36
CA LEU A 372 6.69 10.24 1.85
C LEU A 372 6.27 9.05 0.96
N MET A 373 5.01 8.63 1.00
CA MET A 373 4.53 7.44 0.29
C MET A 373 4.42 7.64 -1.22
N ARG A 374 4.13 8.87 -1.67
CA ARG A 374 4.08 9.22 -3.08
C ARG A 374 4.59 10.63 -3.31
N VAL A 375 5.76 10.74 -3.88
CA VAL A 375 6.56 11.96 -4.06
C VAL A 375 6.91 12.16 -5.52
N ARG A 376 7.37 13.35 -5.88
CA ARG A 376 7.90 13.67 -7.22
C ARG A 376 9.41 13.52 -7.31
N GLY A 377 10.14 13.80 -6.23
CA GLY A 377 11.59 13.60 -6.13
C GLY A 377 11.90 12.51 -5.12
N PHE A 378 12.61 11.46 -5.53
CA PHE A 378 12.92 10.31 -4.68
C PHE A 378 14.26 9.68 -5.06
N THR A 379 14.83 8.95 -4.12
CA THR A 379 16.05 8.16 -4.34
C THR A 379 15.70 6.68 -4.35
N GLN A 380 16.14 5.96 -5.40
CA GLN A 380 15.99 4.50 -5.48
C GLN A 380 17.29 3.80 -5.08
N ASP A 381 17.17 2.65 -4.41
CA ASP A 381 18.25 1.66 -4.23
C ASP A 381 18.39 0.78 -5.48
N ASP A 382 18.49 1.42 -6.60
CA ASP A 382 18.39 0.80 -7.91
C ASP A 382 19.67 0.05 -8.30
N ALA A 383 19.53 -1.10 -8.94
CA ALA A 383 20.65 -1.78 -9.55
C ALA A 383 20.24 -2.55 -10.80
N HIS A 384 21.23 -2.73 -11.68
CA HIS A 384 21.10 -3.47 -12.92
C HIS A 384 22.16 -4.55 -13.00
N ILE A 385 21.71 -5.78 -13.23
CA ILE A 385 22.58 -6.95 -13.37
C ILE A 385 22.63 -7.30 -14.84
N PHE A 386 23.80 -7.20 -15.42
CA PHE A 386 24.05 -7.64 -16.81
C PHE A 386 24.59 -9.06 -16.74
N CYS A 387 23.90 -10.02 -17.34
CA CYS A 387 24.27 -11.43 -17.26
C CYS A 387 23.99 -12.17 -18.57
N GLU A 388 24.49 -13.39 -18.65
CA GLU A 388 24.09 -14.34 -19.68
C GLU A 388 22.69 -14.90 -19.36
N GLU A 389 21.97 -15.37 -20.38
CA GLU A 389 20.59 -15.87 -20.24
C GLU A 389 20.48 -17.01 -19.22
N ASP A 390 21.45 -17.93 -19.22
CA ASP A 390 21.49 -19.09 -18.32
C ASP A 390 21.74 -18.72 -16.85
N ALA A 391 22.23 -17.52 -16.57
CA ALA A 391 22.48 -17.02 -15.22
C ALA A 391 21.27 -16.35 -14.55
N ILE A 392 20.16 -16.11 -15.27
CA ILE A 392 18.99 -15.38 -14.77
C ILE A 392 18.47 -15.99 -13.46
N GLN A 393 18.26 -17.29 -13.44
CA GLN A 393 17.68 -17.98 -12.27
C GLN A 393 18.56 -17.85 -11.03
N GLU A 394 19.88 -17.99 -11.17
CA GLU A 394 20.82 -17.86 -10.05
C GLU A 394 20.87 -16.43 -9.51
N GLU A 395 20.87 -15.42 -10.39
CA GLU A 395 20.86 -14.02 -10.00
C GLU A 395 19.56 -13.63 -9.30
N VAL A 396 18.41 -14.14 -9.76
CA VAL A 396 17.12 -13.92 -9.10
C VAL A 396 17.08 -14.56 -7.72
N SER A 397 17.53 -15.81 -7.57
CA SER A 397 17.61 -16.48 -6.27
C SER A 397 18.55 -15.75 -5.30
N ALA A 398 19.73 -15.32 -5.76
CA ALA A 398 20.67 -14.54 -4.96
C ALA A 398 20.06 -13.20 -4.50
N PHE A 399 19.29 -12.56 -5.36
CA PHE A 399 18.57 -11.34 -5.02
C PHE A 399 17.48 -11.59 -3.96
N ILE A 400 16.69 -12.65 -4.09
CA ILE A 400 15.65 -13.01 -3.10
C ILE A 400 16.28 -13.25 -1.72
N ALA A 401 17.38 -13.99 -1.65
CA ALA A 401 18.09 -14.24 -0.41
C ALA A 401 18.61 -12.95 0.25
N MET A 402 19.17 -12.02 -0.54
CA MET A 402 19.60 -10.71 -0.07
C MET A 402 18.42 -9.88 0.45
N LEU A 403 17.29 -9.89 -0.25
CA LEU A 403 16.08 -9.16 0.11
C LEU A 403 15.52 -9.66 1.46
N HIS A 404 15.48 -10.98 1.67
CA HIS A 404 15.04 -11.58 2.93
C HIS A 404 15.90 -11.12 4.11
N GLU A 405 17.24 -11.14 3.95
CA GLU A 405 18.16 -10.66 4.99
C GLU A 405 17.89 -9.20 5.34
N ILE A 406 17.73 -8.35 4.32
CA ILE A 406 17.50 -6.91 4.50
C ILE A 406 16.16 -6.67 5.20
N TYR A 407 15.07 -7.29 4.75
CA TYR A 407 13.76 -7.07 5.36
C TYR A 407 13.69 -7.57 6.80
N ALA A 408 14.33 -8.70 7.12
CA ALA A 408 14.45 -9.18 8.49
C ALA A 408 15.22 -8.18 9.37
N ASP A 409 16.32 -7.59 8.88
CA ASP A 409 17.10 -6.57 9.60
C ASP A 409 16.29 -5.30 9.87
N PHE A 410 15.34 -4.95 8.99
CA PHE A 410 14.38 -3.88 9.21
C PHE A 410 13.16 -4.28 10.05
N GLY A 411 13.04 -5.56 10.45
CA GLY A 411 11.97 -6.06 11.32
C GLY A 411 10.71 -6.53 10.60
N PHE A 412 10.77 -6.73 9.28
CA PHE A 412 9.66 -7.27 8.49
C PHE A 412 9.84 -8.77 8.26
N SER A 413 8.86 -9.55 8.71
CA SER A 413 8.85 -11.02 8.58
C SER A 413 7.83 -11.54 7.56
N GLU A 414 6.82 -10.75 7.21
CA GLU A 414 5.75 -11.15 6.29
C GLU A 414 5.93 -10.48 4.94
N ILE A 415 6.31 -11.28 3.92
CA ILE A 415 6.56 -10.83 2.55
C ILE A 415 5.57 -11.53 1.62
N LEU A 416 4.90 -10.78 0.77
CA LEU A 416 4.01 -11.28 -0.27
C LEU A 416 4.72 -11.22 -1.62
N TYR A 417 4.65 -12.31 -2.39
CA TYR A 417 5.30 -12.45 -3.68
C TYR A 417 4.27 -12.50 -4.79
N LYS A 418 4.48 -11.70 -5.84
CA LYS A 418 3.60 -11.67 -7.01
C LYS A 418 4.42 -11.74 -8.28
N LEU A 419 4.07 -12.64 -9.18
CA LEU A 419 4.67 -12.77 -10.51
C LEU A 419 3.75 -12.12 -11.54
N SER A 420 4.20 -11.00 -12.10
CA SER A 420 3.49 -10.28 -13.16
C SER A 420 4.01 -10.70 -14.53
N THR A 421 3.13 -11.25 -15.35
CA THR A 421 3.46 -11.80 -16.67
C THR A 421 3.16 -10.81 -17.80
N ARG A 422 3.40 -11.23 -19.04
CA ARG A 422 3.34 -10.43 -20.26
C ARG A 422 2.03 -9.66 -20.42
N PRO A 423 2.10 -8.34 -20.68
CA PRO A 423 0.94 -7.55 -21.09
C PRO A 423 0.62 -7.75 -22.57
N GLU A 424 -0.58 -7.34 -22.98
CA GLU A 424 -1.01 -7.39 -24.40
C GLU A 424 -0.04 -6.60 -25.31
N LYS A 425 0.32 -5.38 -24.90
CA LYS A 425 1.28 -4.51 -25.61
C LYS A 425 2.69 -4.67 -25.03
N ARG A 426 3.52 -5.46 -25.70
CA ARG A 426 4.88 -5.79 -25.24
C ARG A 426 5.92 -5.67 -26.35
N VAL A 427 7.18 -5.74 -25.99
CA VAL A 427 8.35 -5.82 -26.87
C VAL A 427 8.98 -7.21 -26.72
N GLY A 428 9.52 -7.77 -27.80
CA GLY A 428 10.13 -9.11 -27.81
C GLY A 428 9.20 -10.20 -28.35
N SER A 429 9.77 -11.35 -28.67
CA SER A 429 9.02 -12.52 -29.16
C SER A 429 8.40 -13.31 -28.00
N ASP A 430 7.43 -14.17 -28.30
CA ASP A 430 6.79 -15.02 -27.29
C ASP A 430 7.79 -15.99 -26.66
N GLU A 431 8.75 -16.51 -27.41
CA GLU A 431 9.79 -17.42 -26.90
C GLU A 431 10.68 -16.74 -25.85
N VAL A 432 11.00 -15.46 -26.01
CA VAL A 432 11.78 -14.67 -25.04
C VAL A 432 10.96 -14.49 -23.77
N TRP A 433 9.68 -14.18 -23.89
CA TRP A 433 8.78 -14.04 -22.75
C TRP A 433 8.58 -15.37 -22.02
N ASP A 434 8.38 -16.48 -22.75
CA ASP A 434 8.24 -17.82 -22.15
C ASP A 434 9.46 -18.18 -21.30
N LYS A 435 10.67 -17.91 -21.79
CA LYS A 435 11.91 -18.15 -21.02
C LYS A 435 12.02 -17.26 -19.78
N ALA A 436 11.71 -15.96 -19.92
CA ALA A 436 11.80 -15.02 -18.81
C ALA A 436 10.80 -15.34 -17.70
N GLU A 437 9.55 -15.60 -18.06
CA GLU A 437 8.51 -15.98 -17.11
C GLU A 437 8.85 -17.30 -16.41
N ALA A 438 9.29 -18.31 -17.18
CA ALA A 438 9.71 -19.59 -16.61
C ALA A 438 10.90 -19.45 -15.66
N ALA A 439 11.88 -18.59 -15.95
CA ALA A 439 13.04 -18.37 -15.09
C ALA A 439 12.63 -17.73 -13.75
N LEU A 440 11.72 -16.74 -13.76
CA LEU A 440 11.19 -16.11 -12.54
C LEU A 440 10.34 -17.07 -11.72
N GLU A 441 9.46 -17.85 -12.37
CA GLU A 441 8.65 -18.87 -11.72
C GLU A 441 9.50 -19.95 -11.06
N GLN A 442 10.51 -20.44 -11.76
CA GLN A 442 11.43 -21.46 -11.22
C GLN A 442 12.23 -20.93 -10.02
N ALA A 443 12.64 -19.66 -10.04
CA ALA A 443 13.31 -19.04 -8.90
C ALA A 443 12.38 -18.98 -7.67
N LEU A 444 11.12 -18.55 -7.81
CA LEU A 444 10.14 -18.53 -6.72
C LEU A 444 9.85 -19.94 -6.17
N ASN A 445 9.67 -20.91 -7.06
CA ASN A 445 9.42 -22.31 -6.66
C ASN A 445 10.64 -22.92 -5.94
N ARG A 446 11.87 -22.56 -6.35
CA ARG A 446 13.10 -23.00 -5.68
C ARG A 446 13.23 -22.46 -4.26
N GLU A 447 12.82 -21.21 -4.03
CA GLU A 447 12.80 -20.57 -2.71
C GLU A 447 11.68 -21.14 -1.81
N GLY A 448 10.74 -21.91 -2.36
CA GLY A 448 9.64 -22.54 -1.61
C GLY A 448 8.66 -21.57 -0.98
N VAL A 449 8.51 -20.37 -1.59
CA VAL A 449 7.60 -19.33 -1.11
C VAL A 449 6.23 -19.44 -1.80
N ASP A 450 5.18 -19.06 -1.09
CA ASP A 450 3.85 -18.90 -1.67
C ASP A 450 3.80 -17.60 -2.49
N TRP A 451 3.33 -17.69 -3.74
CA TRP A 451 3.25 -16.54 -4.63
C TRP A 451 1.96 -16.52 -5.45
N GLU A 452 1.56 -15.31 -5.86
CA GLU A 452 0.37 -15.03 -6.66
C GLU A 452 0.75 -14.68 -8.09
N LEU A 453 0.04 -15.25 -9.07
CA LEU A 453 0.18 -14.90 -10.48
C LEU A 453 -0.68 -13.68 -10.81
N LEU A 454 -0.08 -12.65 -11.43
CA LEU A 454 -0.75 -11.46 -11.96
C LEU A 454 -0.64 -11.42 -13.49
N PRO A 455 -1.58 -12.04 -14.23
CA PRO A 455 -1.52 -12.07 -15.69
C PRO A 455 -1.67 -10.67 -16.28
N GLY A 456 -0.77 -10.30 -17.20
CA GLY A 456 -0.85 -9.04 -17.93
C GLY A 456 -0.27 -7.81 -17.23
N GLU A 457 0.18 -7.93 -15.98
CA GLU A 457 0.67 -6.81 -15.16
C GLU A 457 2.19 -6.58 -15.26
N GLY A 458 2.88 -7.33 -16.11
CA GLY A 458 4.31 -7.16 -16.40
C GLY A 458 4.59 -5.83 -17.09
N ALA A 459 5.85 -5.39 -17.04
CA ALA A 459 6.27 -4.24 -17.85
C ALA A 459 6.25 -4.59 -19.33
N PHE A 460 6.15 -3.58 -20.20
CA PHE A 460 6.16 -3.80 -21.63
C PHE A 460 7.43 -4.46 -22.17
N TYR A 461 8.52 -4.44 -21.41
CA TYR A 461 9.84 -4.97 -21.78
C TYR A 461 10.24 -6.25 -21.05
N GLY A 462 9.46 -6.69 -20.05
CA GLY A 462 9.73 -7.95 -19.34
C GLY A 462 8.82 -8.25 -18.15
N PRO A 463 8.75 -9.52 -17.76
CA PRO A 463 8.03 -9.96 -16.58
C PRO A 463 8.76 -9.52 -15.30
N LYS A 464 8.05 -9.46 -14.18
CA LYS A 464 8.61 -9.02 -12.90
C LYS A 464 8.09 -9.86 -11.73
N ILE A 465 8.92 -9.99 -10.71
CA ILE A 465 8.49 -10.36 -9.37
C ILE A 465 8.35 -9.09 -8.53
N GLU A 466 7.23 -8.92 -7.86
CA GLU A 466 6.98 -7.87 -6.90
C GLU A 466 7.04 -8.45 -5.48
N PHE A 467 7.75 -7.74 -4.59
CA PHE A 467 7.87 -8.08 -3.19
C PHE A 467 7.16 -7.02 -2.37
N SER A 468 6.11 -7.42 -1.68
CA SER A 468 5.31 -6.51 -0.87
C SER A 468 5.46 -6.84 0.61
N LEU A 469 5.68 -5.80 1.41
CA LEU A 469 5.72 -5.88 2.86
C LEU A 469 4.31 -5.73 3.42
N LYS A 470 4.00 -6.53 4.43
CA LYS A 470 2.80 -6.33 5.24
C LYS A 470 3.18 -5.70 6.56
N ASP A 471 2.63 -4.53 6.83
CA ASP A 471 2.91 -3.79 8.05
C ASP A 471 2.09 -4.29 9.25
N CYS A 472 2.39 -3.77 10.45
CA CYS A 472 1.70 -4.12 11.71
C CYS A 472 0.19 -3.85 11.71
N LEU A 473 -0.33 -3.08 10.75
CA LEU A 473 -1.76 -2.81 10.55
C LEU A 473 -2.40 -3.71 9.49
N GLY A 474 -1.60 -4.60 8.87
CA GLY A 474 -2.02 -5.49 7.80
C GLY A 474 -2.11 -4.82 6.43
N ARG A 475 -1.57 -3.59 6.25
CA ARG A 475 -1.50 -2.92 4.95
C ARG A 475 -0.34 -3.48 4.14
N VAL A 476 -0.55 -3.60 2.83
CA VAL A 476 0.42 -4.16 1.89
C VAL A 476 1.13 -3.03 1.15
N TRP A 477 2.46 -3.03 1.21
CA TRP A 477 3.32 -2.04 0.59
C TRP A 477 4.27 -2.70 -0.40
N GLN A 478 4.08 -2.47 -1.69
CA GLN A 478 5.03 -2.90 -2.72
C GLN A 478 6.34 -2.09 -2.57
N CYS A 479 7.43 -2.76 -2.26
CA CYS A 479 8.76 -2.19 -2.11
C CYS A 479 9.75 -2.78 -3.09
N GLY A 480 10.06 -4.08 -2.94
CA GLY A 480 11.03 -4.76 -3.79
C GLY A 480 10.47 -5.14 -5.15
N THR A 481 11.35 -5.15 -6.14
CA THR A 481 11.06 -5.67 -7.49
C THR A 481 12.31 -6.28 -8.10
N ILE A 482 12.12 -7.30 -8.94
CA ILE A 482 13.12 -7.75 -9.90
C ILE A 482 12.44 -8.01 -11.24
N GLN A 483 13.02 -7.49 -12.31
CA GLN A 483 12.46 -7.50 -13.67
C GLN A 483 13.49 -8.00 -14.66
N VAL A 484 13.09 -8.86 -15.58
CA VAL A 484 13.94 -9.33 -16.68
C VAL A 484 13.73 -8.46 -17.90
N ASP A 485 14.82 -7.98 -18.52
CA ASP A 485 14.79 -7.14 -19.72
C ASP A 485 15.76 -7.67 -20.79
N PHE A 486 15.20 -8.16 -21.88
CA PHE A 486 15.94 -8.58 -23.07
C PHE A 486 16.06 -7.49 -24.14
N SER A 487 15.43 -6.35 -23.97
CA SER A 487 15.25 -5.34 -25.01
C SER A 487 16.20 -4.16 -24.88
N MET A 488 16.24 -3.51 -23.71
CA MET A 488 16.96 -2.24 -23.54
C MET A 488 18.46 -2.35 -23.77
N PRO A 489 19.17 -3.40 -23.32
CA PRO A 489 20.60 -3.53 -23.64
C PRO A 489 20.89 -3.48 -25.14
N GLY A 490 20.12 -4.22 -25.93
CA GLY A 490 20.27 -4.26 -27.41
C GLY A 490 19.92 -2.92 -28.05
N ARG A 491 18.86 -2.26 -27.64
CA ARG A 491 18.45 -0.92 -28.13
C ARG A 491 19.51 0.14 -27.89
N LEU A 492 20.27 0.03 -26.81
CA LEU A 492 21.36 0.94 -26.46
C LEU A 492 22.75 0.43 -26.85
N GLY A 493 22.82 -0.66 -27.63
CA GLY A 493 24.04 -1.18 -28.20
C GLY A 493 24.97 -1.90 -27.22
N ALA A 494 24.44 -2.42 -26.10
CA ALA A 494 25.24 -3.20 -25.18
C ALA A 494 25.62 -4.56 -25.75
N GLN A 495 26.91 -4.90 -25.70
CA GLN A 495 27.45 -6.16 -26.20
C GLN A 495 28.56 -6.68 -25.28
N TYR A 496 28.71 -7.99 -25.23
CA TYR A 496 29.86 -8.69 -24.66
C TYR A 496 30.38 -9.76 -25.60
N VAL A 497 31.59 -10.19 -25.38
CA VAL A 497 32.23 -11.29 -26.17
C VAL A 497 31.98 -12.59 -25.40
N ALA A 498 31.23 -13.50 -26.00
CA ALA A 498 30.94 -14.82 -25.47
C ALA A 498 32.18 -15.75 -25.53
N ASP A 499 32.10 -16.92 -24.94
CA ASP A 499 33.15 -17.94 -24.91
C ASP A 499 33.58 -18.43 -26.34
N ASN A 500 32.63 -18.43 -27.24
CA ASN A 500 32.86 -18.74 -28.66
C ASN A 500 33.38 -17.54 -29.49
N SER A 501 33.78 -16.44 -28.85
CA SER A 501 34.26 -15.20 -29.46
C SER A 501 33.20 -14.40 -30.26
N GLU A 502 31.94 -14.79 -30.23
CA GLU A 502 30.87 -14.02 -30.83
C GLU A 502 30.44 -12.84 -29.93
N ARG A 503 29.91 -11.80 -30.57
CA ARG A 503 29.32 -10.69 -29.85
C ARG A 503 27.84 -10.97 -29.54
N LYS A 504 27.47 -10.96 -28.28
CA LYS A 504 26.09 -11.16 -27.82
C LYS A 504 25.60 -9.96 -27.02
N THR A 505 24.29 -9.75 -27.02
CA THR A 505 23.61 -8.78 -26.13
C THR A 505 23.38 -9.45 -24.77
N PRO A 506 23.77 -8.81 -23.66
CA PRO A 506 23.47 -9.35 -22.35
C PRO A 506 21.99 -9.22 -22.02
N VAL A 507 21.48 -10.08 -21.14
CA VAL A 507 20.23 -9.86 -20.44
C VAL A 507 20.47 -8.84 -19.32
N MET A 508 19.49 -7.99 -19.04
CA MET A 508 19.54 -7.05 -17.93
C MET A 508 18.43 -7.34 -16.94
N LEU A 509 18.80 -7.48 -15.67
CA LEU A 509 17.83 -7.56 -14.59
C LEU A 509 17.79 -6.21 -13.87
N HIS A 510 16.61 -5.59 -13.82
CA HIS A 510 16.36 -4.41 -13.01
C HIS A 510 15.95 -4.86 -11.62
N ARG A 511 16.55 -4.31 -10.56
CA ARG A 511 16.11 -4.65 -9.22
C ARG A 511 16.18 -3.47 -8.26
N ALA A 512 15.23 -3.42 -7.34
CA ALA A 512 15.24 -2.58 -6.15
C ALA A 512 14.77 -3.42 -4.95
N VAL A 513 15.33 -3.17 -3.76
CA VAL A 513 14.91 -3.81 -2.51
C VAL A 513 13.93 -2.91 -1.76
N LEU A 514 14.32 -1.67 -1.49
CA LEU A 514 13.49 -0.69 -0.78
C LEU A 514 12.48 -0.01 -1.71
N GLY A 515 12.81 0.07 -2.99
CA GLY A 515 12.10 0.83 -4.01
C GLY A 515 12.48 2.30 -3.97
N SER A 516 11.89 3.11 -3.10
CA SER A 516 12.27 4.49 -2.83
C SER A 516 12.59 4.65 -1.35
N PHE A 517 13.68 5.36 -1.04
CA PHE A 517 14.08 5.66 0.34
C PHE A 517 12.97 6.42 1.07
N GLU A 518 12.39 7.41 0.43
CA GLU A 518 11.32 8.23 1.00
C GLU A 518 10.14 7.37 1.43
N ARG A 519 9.64 6.53 0.51
CA ARG A 519 8.52 5.63 0.79
C ARG A 519 8.86 4.60 1.87
N PHE A 520 10.04 3.99 1.80
CA PHE A 520 10.47 3.00 2.77
C PHE A 520 10.65 3.60 4.17
N ILE A 521 11.24 4.79 4.28
CA ILE A 521 11.36 5.51 5.54
C ILE A 521 9.96 5.89 6.07
N GLY A 522 9.03 6.29 5.18
CA GLY A 522 7.64 6.51 5.56
C GLY A 522 6.99 5.26 6.17
N ILE A 523 7.22 4.08 5.58
CA ILE A 523 6.74 2.79 6.10
C ILE A 523 7.39 2.51 7.47
N LEU A 524 8.71 2.73 7.63
CA LEU A 524 9.39 2.54 8.91
C LEU A 524 8.86 3.47 10.02
N ILE A 525 8.56 4.74 9.69
CA ILE A 525 7.96 5.68 10.65
C ILE A 525 6.62 5.15 11.16
N GLU A 526 5.78 4.64 10.27
CA GLU A 526 4.45 4.11 10.61
C GLU A 526 4.53 2.76 11.33
N GLU A 527 5.41 1.85 10.88
CA GLU A 527 5.63 0.55 11.51
C GLU A 527 6.07 0.70 12.96
N TYR A 528 7.06 1.52 13.21
CA TYR A 528 7.63 1.73 14.54
C TYR A 528 6.96 2.85 15.34
N GLU A 529 5.97 3.56 14.80
CA GLU A 529 5.38 4.76 15.44
C GLU A 529 6.45 5.78 15.86
N GLY A 530 7.52 5.90 15.05
CA GLY A 530 8.69 6.72 15.32
C GLY A 530 9.64 6.17 16.39
N ALA A 531 9.30 5.05 17.05
CA ALA A 531 10.15 4.40 18.03
C ALA A 531 11.11 3.39 17.38
N PHE A 532 11.96 3.88 16.49
CA PHE A 532 12.88 3.05 15.69
C PHE A 532 13.72 2.09 16.54
N PRO A 533 14.13 0.92 16.00
CA PRO A 533 15.20 0.11 16.58
C PRO A 533 16.44 0.97 16.83
N THR A 534 17.23 0.61 17.83
CA THR A 534 18.36 1.44 18.29
C THR A 534 19.35 1.78 17.16
N TRP A 535 19.62 0.85 16.24
CA TRP A 535 20.52 1.07 15.12
C TRP A 535 20.03 2.14 14.13
N LEU A 536 18.70 2.36 14.00
CA LEU A 536 18.10 3.37 13.13
C LEU A 536 17.78 4.69 13.86
N ALA A 537 17.75 4.70 15.19
CA ALA A 537 17.32 5.87 15.94
C ALA A 537 18.25 7.07 15.69
N PRO A 538 17.72 8.26 15.31
CA PRO A 538 18.53 9.46 15.09
C PRO A 538 19.41 9.84 16.30
N THR A 539 18.87 9.66 17.49
CA THR A 539 19.59 9.71 18.77
C THR A 539 19.42 8.37 19.46
N GLN A 540 20.51 7.64 19.69
CA GLN A 540 20.50 6.32 20.32
C GLN A 540 20.54 6.41 21.84
N VAL A 541 21.29 7.39 22.36
CA VAL A 541 21.52 7.59 23.79
C VAL A 541 21.38 9.06 24.13
N ALA A 542 20.58 9.37 25.14
CA ALA A 542 20.56 10.68 25.78
C ALA A 542 21.25 10.62 27.15
N VAL A 543 22.33 11.38 27.33
CA VAL A 543 23.08 11.47 28.59
C VAL A 543 22.59 12.68 29.36
N LEU A 544 22.05 12.44 30.56
CA LEU A 544 21.33 13.43 31.38
C LEU A 544 22.04 13.66 32.72
N ASN A 545 22.48 14.87 32.98
CA ASN A 545 22.95 15.26 34.31
C ASN A 545 21.80 15.64 35.24
N ILE A 546 21.89 15.29 36.53
CA ILE A 546 20.93 15.69 37.56
C ILE A 546 21.17 17.15 37.97
N THR A 547 22.45 17.53 38.17
CA THR A 547 22.89 18.89 38.49
C THR A 547 24.09 19.29 37.65
N ASP A 548 24.50 20.55 37.69
CA ASP A 548 25.71 21.01 36.96
C ASP A 548 27.00 20.34 37.39
N LYS A 549 27.07 19.74 38.56
CA LYS A 549 28.28 19.03 39.03
C LYS A 549 28.66 17.85 38.13
N GLN A 550 27.70 17.20 37.50
CA GLN A 550 27.93 16.05 36.63
C GLN A 550 28.17 16.44 35.16
N ARG A 551 28.14 17.74 34.82
CA ARG A 551 28.26 18.24 33.46
C ARG A 551 29.47 17.67 32.70
N ASP A 552 30.67 17.78 33.30
CA ASP A 552 31.89 17.35 32.64
C ASP A 552 31.95 15.83 32.43
N TYR A 553 31.48 15.06 33.43
CA TYR A 553 31.36 13.60 33.29
C TYR A 553 30.42 13.21 32.18
N CYS A 554 29.23 13.80 32.12
CA CYS A 554 28.24 13.55 31.07
C CYS A 554 28.76 13.93 29.68
N GLN A 555 29.48 15.05 29.57
CA GLN A 555 30.05 15.48 28.30
C GLN A 555 31.16 14.54 27.82
N ASN A 556 32.04 14.07 28.75
CA ASN A 556 33.08 13.12 28.43
C ASN A 556 32.52 11.74 28.05
N LEU A 557 31.50 11.27 28.75
CA LEU A 557 30.78 10.04 28.42
C LEU A 557 30.16 10.13 27.02
N ALA A 558 29.46 11.23 26.72
CA ALA A 558 28.88 11.44 25.40
C ALA A 558 29.93 11.45 24.28
N LYS A 559 31.07 12.14 24.49
CA LYS A 559 32.21 12.13 23.56
C LYS A 559 32.80 10.74 23.37
N LYS A 560 32.93 9.96 24.46
CA LYS A 560 33.40 8.58 24.38
C LYS A 560 32.48 7.72 23.50
N LEU A 561 31.18 7.74 23.76
CA LEU A 561 30.22 6.98 22.98
C LEU A 561 30.14 7.46 21.52
N ASP A 562 30.20 8.77 21.28
CA ASP A 562 30.25 9.35 19.92
C ASP A 562 31.50 8.89 19.15
N SER A 563 32.67 8.85 19.81
CA SER A 563 33.91 8.33 19.20
C SER A 563 33.87 6.85 18.83
N LEU A 564 32.94 6.09 19.42
CA LEU A 564 32.65 4.69 19.07
C LEU A 564 31.59 4.57 17.94
N GLY A 565 31.13 5.71 17.42
CA GLY A 565 30.17 5.75 16.31
C GLY A 565 28.70 5.77 16.71
N TYR A 566 28.38 5.93 18.02
CA TYR A 566 27.02 6.06 18.48
C TYR A 566 26.49 7.49 18.37
N ARG A 567 25.23 7.67 18.02
CA ARG A 567 24.53 8.96 17.99
C ARG A 567 24.04 9.34 19.37
N VAL A 568 24.74 10.26 20.02
CA VAL A 568 24.55 10.60 21.43
C VAL A 568 24.19 12.07 21.60
N ASN A 569 23.20 12.34 22.43
CA ASN A 569 22.81 13.68 22.85
C ASN A 569 23.13 13.87 24.35
N ALA A 570 23.99 14.83 24.70
CA ALA A 570 24.22 15.24 26.08
C ALA A 570 23.27 16.40 26.43
N ASP A 571 22.22 16.13 27.19
CA ASP A 571 21.31 17.16 27.69
C ASP A 571 21.81 17.74 29.02
N LEU A 572 22.60 18.77 28.89
CA LEU A 572 23.26 19.45 30.03
C LEU A 572 22.50 20.71 30.49
N ARG A 573 21.25 20.89 30.06
CA ARG A 573 20.42 22.03 30.47
C ARG A 573 20.14 21.99 31.97
N ASN A 574 20.01 23.18 32.58
CA ASN A 574 19.62 23.31 33.97
C ASN A 574 18.09 23.13 34.12
N GLU A 575 17.64 21.89 33.92
CA GLU A 575 16.23 21.48 33.99
C GLU A 575 16.08 20.30 34.95
N LYS A 576 14.87 20.12 35.53
CA LYS A 576 14.57 18.97 36.37
C LYS A 576 14.76 17.67 35.62
N ILE A 577 15.42 16.70 36.23
CA ILE A 577 15.71 15.40 35.61
C ILE A 577 14.46 14.71 35.06
N GLY A 578 13.34 14.79 35.80
CA GLY A 578 12.06 14.22 35.34
C GLY A 578 11.53 14.89 34.04
N PHE A 579 11.79 16.18 33.85
CA PHE A 579 11.45 16.88 32.61
C PHE A 579 12.32 16.38 31.45
N LYS A 580 13.63 16.29 31.62
CA LYS A 580 14.56 15.76 30.61
C LYS A 580 14.20 14.33 30.21
N ILE A 581 13.97 13.44 31.19
CA ILE A 581 13.55 12.05 30.92
C ILE A 581 12.28 12.03 30.09
N ARG A 582 11.25 12.81 30.46
CA ARG A 582 9.99 12.87 29.73
C ARG A 582 10.19 13.35 28.29
N GLU A 583 10.96 14.40 28.08
CA GLU A 583 11.20 14.98 26.75
C GLU A 583 11.88 13.96 25.84
N HIS A 584 12.98 13.34 26.28
CA HIS A 584 13.69 12.33 25.50
C HIS A 584 12.87 11.05 25.27
N THR A 585 12.00 10.67 26.22
CA THR A 585 11.03 9.57 26.04
C THR A 585 10.00 9.91 24.96
N LEU A 586 9.49 11.15 24.94
CA LEU A 586 8.56 11.61 23.90
C LEU A 586 9.22 11.69 22.51
N ASN A 587 10.51 12.00 22.48
CA ASN A 587 11.34 11.96 21.26
C ASN A 587 11.80 10.53 20.89
N LYS A 588 11.29 9.50 21.59
CA LYS A 588 11.50 8.09 21.28
C LYS A 588 12.98 7.63 21.37
N VAL A 589 13.82 8.33 22.12
CA VAL A 589 15.23 7.96 22.32
C VAL A 589 15.32 6.59 23.02
N PRO A 590 16.04 5.59 22.45
CA PRO A 590 16.09 4.22 22.98
C PRO A 590 16.60 4.12 24.42
N TYR A 591 17.71 4.79 24.73
CA TYR A 591 18.36 4.73 26.02
C TYR A 591 18.54 6.11 26.65
N LEU A 592 18.14 6.24 27.91
CA LEU A 592 18.33 7.42 28.74
C LEU A 592 19.35 7.06 29.83
N VAL A 593 20.48 7.73 29.84
CA VAL A 593 21.57 7.54 30.79
C VAL A 593 21.57 8.69 31.78
N VAL A 594 21.17 8.42 32.99
CA VAL A 594 21.11 9.40 34.09
C VAL A 594 22.38 9.33 34.93
N VAL A 595 22.95 10.49 35.20
CA VAL A 595 24.16 10.61 36.00
C VAL A 595 23.96 11.54 37.17
N GLY A 596 24.12 11.02 38.38
CA GLY A 596 24.19 11.73 39.65
C GLY A 596 25.57 11.60 40.31
N ASP A 597 25.70 12.05 41.56
CA ASP A 597 26.98 11.99 42.29
C ASP A 597 27.45 10.54 42.51
N LYS A 598 26.52 9.59 42.76
CA LYS A 598 26.83 8.16 42.94
C LYS A 598 27.38 7.51 41.68
N GLU A 599 26.85 7.88 40.53
CA GLU A 599 27.31 7.36 39.23
C GLU A 599 28.75 7.82 38.95
N ILE A 600 29.09 9.08 39.28
CA ILE A 600 30.49 9.58 39.16
C ILE A 600 31.44 8.83 40.11
N GLU A 601 31.07 8.71 41.40
CA GLU A 601 31.88 8.02 42.40
C GLU A 601 32.23 6.57 42.01
N ASN A 602 31.26 5.88 41.37
CA ASN A 602 31.40 4.48 40.98
C ASN A 602 31.83 4.28 39.51
N ASN A 603 32.13 5.35 38.78
CA ASN A 603 32.34 5.32 37.32
C ASN A 603 31.29 4.50 36.58
N ALA A 604 30.01 4.80 36.86
CA ALA A 604 28.84 4.05 36.45
C ALA A 604 27.79 4.97 35.77
N VAL A 605 26.74 4.37 35.32
CA VAL A 605 25.58 5.02 34.66
C VAL A 605 24.27 4.37 35.11
N ALA A 606 23.23 5.15 35.37
CA ALA A 606 21.89 4.64 35.60
C ALA A 606 21.14 4.66 34.28
N VAL A 607 20.73 3.49 33.78
CA VAL A 607 20.20 3.31 32.44
C VAL A 607 18.70 3.05 32.48
N ARG A 608 17.95 3.76 31.63
CA ARG A 608 16.51 3.56 31.41
C ARG A 608 16.22 3.39 29.93
N THR A 609 15.24 2.57 29.62
CA THR A 609 14.71 2.46 28.25
C THR A 609 13.61 3.48 28.00
N ARG A 610 13.34 3.79 26.74
CA ARG A 610 12.20 4.65 26.34
C ARG A 610 10.83 4.11 26.76
N LYS A 611 10.72 2.80 27.07
CA LYS A 611 9.49 2.18 27.58
C LYS A 611 9.31 2.40 29.09
N GLY A 612 10.25 3.10 29.74
CA GLY A 612 10.21 3.37 31.19
C GLY A 612 10.82 2.27 32.06
N GLU A 613 11.38 1.22 31.45
CA GLU A 613 12.06 0.16 32.18
C GLU A 613 13.38 0.69 32.76
N ASP A 614 13.59 0.47 34.06
CA ASP A 614 14.82 0.83 34.75
C ASP A 614 15.76 -0.38 34.74
N LEU A 615 16.86 -0.26 34.00
CA LEU A 615 17.89 -1.31 33.89
C LEU A 615 18.89 -1.27 35.04
N GLY A 616 18.73 -0.31 35.95
CA GLY A 616 19.62 -0.12 37.10
C GLY A 616 20.91 0.61 36.77
N THR A 617 21.82 0.62 37.75
CA THR A 617 23.15 1.21 37.62
C THR A 617 24.15 0.14 37.19
N MET A 618 24.94 0.45 36.16
CA MET A 618 25.95 -0.46 35.61
C MET A 618 27.22 0.30 35.24
N SER A 619 28.34 -0.41 35.04
CA SER A 619 29.57 0.21 34.54
C SER A 619 29.37 0.77 33.13
N VAL A 620 30.16 1.77 32.75
CA VAL A 620 30.15 2.32 31.39
C VAL A 620 30.45 1.22 30.35
N ASP A 621 31.37 0.31 30.64
CA ASP A 621 31.78 -0.78 29.76
C ASP A 621 30.64 -1.81 29.56
N ASP A 622 29.83 -2.10 30.60
CA ASP A 622 28.70 -3.00 30.48
C ASP A 622 27.53 -2.34 29.70
N PHE A 623 27.37 -1.03 29.86
CA PHE A 623 26.43 -0.28 29.03
C PHE A 623 26.86 -0.27 27.55
N GLU A 624 28.14 -0.10 27.25
CA GLU A 624 28.67 -0.19 25.88
C GLU A 624 28.37 -1.57 25.25
N LYS A 625 28.60 -2.67 25.98
CA LYS A 625 28.29 -4.02 25.51
C LYS A 625 26.79 -4.20 25.24
N LEU A 626 25.93 -3.70 26.15
CA LEU A 626 24.49 -3.74 25.98
C LEU A 626 24.03 -2.97 24.73
N LEU A 627 24.55 -1.77 24.55
CA LEU A 627 24.25 -0.91 23.42
C LEU A 627 24.72 -1.55 22.10
N ALA A 628 25.95 -2.09 22.08
CA ALA A 628 26.52 -2.78 20.92
C ALA A 628 25.66 -3.98 20.51
N ALA A 629 25.26 -4.84 21.45
CA ALA A 629 24.41 -6.00 21.19
C ALA A 629 23.03 -5.60 20.67
N ASP A 630 22.44 -4.50 21.16
CA ASP A 630 21.14 -4.02 20.70
C ASP A 630 21.22 -3.41 19.29
N VAL A 631 22.29 -2.70 18.98
CA VAL A 631 22.55 -2.15 17.63
C VAL A 631 22.81 -3.29 16.63
N GLU A 632 23.58 -4.33 17.01
CA GLU A 632 23.89 -5.48 16.16
C GLU A 632 22.63 -6.32 15.84
N ARG A 633 21.73 -6.46 16.80
CA ARG A 633 20.45 -7.16 16.61
C ARG A 633 19.56 -6.52 15.55
N LYS A 634 19.71 -5.22 15.32
CA LYS A 634 18.90 -4.42 14.39
C LYS A 634 17.39 -4.45 14.71
N GLY A 635 16.52 -4.74 13.71
CA GLY A 635 15.07 -4.87 13.88
C GLY A 635 14.59 -6.29 14.20
N ARG A 636 15.50 -7.27 14.27
CA ARG A 636 15.16 -8.68 14.53
C ARG A 636 14.62 -8.87 15.94
N THR A 637 13.63 -9.73 16.08
CA THR A 637 13.12 -10.13 17.41
C THR A 637 14.09 -11.09 18.10
N LYS A 638 14.04 -11.19 19.44
CA LYS A 638 14.93 -12.08 20.21
C LYS A 638 14.82 -13.57 19.84
N THR A 639 13.78 -13.95 19.12
CA THR A 639 13.51 -15.33 18.65
C THR A 639 14.15 -15.66 17.30
N GLU A 640 14.73 -14.67 16.60
CA GLU A 640 15.28 -14.80 15.25
C GLU A 640 16.82 -14.73 15.19
N ILE A 641 17.49 -14.81 16.36
CA ILE A 641 18.97 -14.78 16.48
C ILE A 641 19.49 -16.20 16.61
#